data_cebf62dbab98f80b462d177ced95c7ce
#
_entry.id   cebf62dbab98f80b462d177ced95c7ce
#
_cell.length_a   1.000
_cell.length_b   1.000
_cell.length_c   1.000
_cell.angle_alpha   90.00
_cell.angle_beta   90.00
_cell.angle_gamma   90.00
#
_symmetry.space_group_name_H-M   'P 1'
#
loop_
_entity.id
_entity.type
_entity.pdbx_description
1 polymer ?
#
loop_
_entity_poly.entity_id
_entity_poly.type
_entity_poly.pdbx_seq_one_letter_code
_entity_poly.pdbx_strand_id
1 'polypeptide(L)'
;MRRLSRLVWLGGPALATLCAGMAGAQELKPPVILPPGEEVTIYGRALQQIGSSEAASEGTVGYADLTLRPLLRVGELAEAVPGLIATQHSGGGKANQYFLRGFNLDHGTDFSVSLDGMPINMRTHAHGQGYLDLNFLIPEVIERIDYAKGTYRADTGDFSAAGSARFKTYDSVQYPRAELTVAGNNYRRFVTLGSAAINDSNTILAAASYNSDDGPWTLPQNLQKYSGFLKLTHYGSDFTTHLSFIGFDNSWYATDQIPLRAVQSGMITRFGYIDPNLGGHTSRYGLTFNAESKDTTIVAYLQRYHFNLFSNSTYFLNNPVRGDEIEQEDRRWLGGLKVQRDWRGLSLFNMTTNVRVGVESRLDIISAANLYHTEARVRFATVLDDSAKEYSIEPWAEMETFLTDNLRTIIGLRGSYYGAHVTSLLAANTGSANTFLLQPKATIAWRVVPRVELYASAGRGFHSNDTRGVMTHIDPSTGDPATPAPFLVVADGGEVGARLDPAEGMKVTVAAYYLRLGSELIYVGDAGTSEPSSGSKRYGVEATLFWSPTGWLTLDGEAAVTHSRFRLPAGEPNHIPQSIPFMYSGGVVVDLPANLTWSSRIRYFSKTPLLEDNSVKSHATQLVNSELIWEAQKIRITLGVYNLFNVKDSDIEYYFASQLAGEPAPVEDIHFHPVEPRRVRVSLQIGF
;
A
#
# COMPACT_ATOMS: atom_id res chain seq x y z
N MET A 1 25.10 30.33 18.12
CA MET A 1 25.05 31.48 17.19
C MET A 1 25.26 30.95 15.77
N ARG A 2 24.17 30.79 15.01
CA ARG A 2 24.13 31.03 13.56
C ARG A 2 22.69 30.75 13.13
N ARG A 3 22.12 31.75 12.49
CA ARG A 3 20.75 31.83 12.02
C ARG A 3 20.52 30.80 10.89
N LEU A 4 19.59 29.86 11.08
CA LEU A 4 19.00 29.11 9.99
C LEU A 4 17.88 29.96 9.37
N SER A 5 18.10 30.32 8.13
CA SER A 5 17.14 31.00 7.27
C SER A 5 15.88 30.16 7.11
N ARG A 6 14.78 30.63 7.66
CA ARG A 6 13.43 30.15 7.35
C ARG A 6 13.17 30.50 5.88
N LEU A 7 13.25 29.52 4.98
CA LEU A 7 12.56 29.59 3.69
C LEU A 7 11.06 29.44 3.99
N VAL A 8 10.39 30.59 4.08
CA VAL A 8 8.93 30.64 4.11
C VAL A 8 8.45 30.22 2.72
N TRP A 9 7.79 29.09 2.65
CA TRP A 9 7.16 28.61 1.44
C TRP A 9 5.98 29.53 1.07
N LEU A 10 6.14 30.35 0.05
CA LEU A 10 5.10 31.20 -0.57
C LEU A 10 4.20 30.42 -1.54
N GLY A 11 3.92 29.15 -1.28
CA GLY A 11 3.13 28.31 -2.18
C GLY A 11 1.61 28.33 -1.95
N GLY A 12 1.14 28.75 -0.79
CA GLY A 12 -0.29 28.68 -0.46
C GLY A 12 -1.21 29.58 -1.30
N PRO A 13 -0.88 30.84 -1.54
CA PRO A 13 -1.76 31.73 -2.32
C PRO A 13 -1.76 31.46 -3.83
N ALA A 14 -0.65 30.95 -4.38
CA ALA A 14 -0.54 30.75 -5.84
C ALA A 14 -1.40 29.56 -6.34
N LEU A 15 -1.51 28.47 -5.59
CA LEU A 15 -2.36 27.33 -5.97
C LEU A 15 -3.85 27.64 -5.80
N ALA A 16 -4.21 28.38 -4.74
CA ALA A 16 -5.58 28.85 -4.54
C ALA A 16 -6.00 29.85 -5.65
N THR A 17 -5.08 30.67 -6.14
CA THR A 17 -5.33 31.61 -7.22
C THR A 17 -5.47 30.89 -8.58
N LEU A 18 -4.75 29.78 -8.81
CA LEU A 18 -4.94 28.95 -10.00
C LEU A 18 -6.33 28.30 -10.04
N CYS A 19 -6.81 27.79 -8.91
CA CYS A 19 -8.14 27.20 -8.80
C CYS A 19 -9.26 28.28 -8.88
N ALA A 20 -9.04 29.47 -8.34
CA ALA A 20 -10.01 30.57 -8.42
C ALA A 20 -10.14 31.16 -9.84
N GLY A 21 -9.08 31.13 -10.63
CA GLY A 21 -9.08 31.57 -12.03
C GLY A 21 -9.81 30.62 -13.00
N MET A 22 -10.12 29.39 -12.57
CA MET A 22 -10.83 28.38 -13.35
C MET A 22 -12.37 28.51 -13.30
N ALA A 23 -12.92 29.45 -12.53
CA ALA A 23 -14.36 29.65 -12.34
C ALA A 23 -15.12 30.10 -13.60
N GLY A 24 -14.46 30.28 -14.73
CA GLY A 24 -15.06 30.63 -16.03
C GLY A 24 -14.98 29.54 -17.10
N ALA A 25 -14.54 28.33 -16.78
CA ALA A 25 -14.49 27.25 -17.76
C ALA A 25 -15.91 26.72 -18.05
N GLN A 26 -16.31 26.70 -19.29
CA GLN A 26 -17.52 26.03 -19.80
C GLN A 26 -17.61 24.61 -19.25
N GLU A 27 -18.85 24.14 -19.03
CA GLU A 27 -19.12 22.72 -18.73
C GLU A 27 -18.43 21.84 -19.77
N LEU A 28 -17.26 21.32 -19.42
CA LEU A 28 -16.60 20.29 -20.18
C LEU A 28 -17.37 18.98 -19.91
N LYS A 29 -18.20 18.58 -20.87
CA LYS A 29 -18.48 17.13 -20.98
C LYS A 29 -17.12 16.50 -21.26
N PRO A 30 -16.59 15.66 -20.38
CA PRO A 30 -15.34 14.97 -20.69
C PRO A 30 -15.56 14.25 -22.01
N PRO A 31 -14.64 14.33 -22.97
CA PRO A 31 -14.66 13.40 -24.08
C PRO A 31 -14.44 12.02 -23.46
N VAL A 32 -15.52 11.27 -23.32
CA VAL A 32 -15.47 9.84 -22.95
C VAL A 32 -14.91 9.14 -24.19
N ILE A 33 -13.61 9.21 -24.39
CA ILE A 33 -12.90 8.32 -25.30
C ILE A 33 -12.67 7.05 -24.48
N LEU A 34 -13.72 6.23 -24.40
CA LEU A 34 -13.58 4.87 -23.89
C LEU A 34 -12.71 4.09 -24.88
N PRO A 35 -11.70 3.34 -24.43
CA PRO A 35 -11.13 2.31 -25.27
C PRO A 35 -12.24 1.38 -25.75
N PRO A 36 -12.21 0.88 -26.99
CA PRO A 36 -13.24 0.00 -27.50
C PRO A 36 -13.29 -1.27 -26.62
N GLY A 37 -14.34 -1.41 -25.81
CA GLY A 37 -14.60 -2.57 -24.96
C GLY A 37 -14.70 -2.30 -23.44
N GLU A 38 -14.45 -1.09 -22.93
CA GLU A 38 -14.71 -0.77 -21.52
C GLU A 38 -16.07 -0.05 -21.37
N GLU A 39 -17.07 -0.75 -20.89
CA GLU A 39 -18.26 -0.14 -20.31
C GLU A 39 -17.90 0.46 -18.96
N VAL A 40 -17.93 1.79 -18.84
CA VAL A 40 -17.82 2.47 -17.55
C VAL A 40 -19.08 2.18 -16.76
N THR A 41 -18.93 1.44 -15.69
CA THR A 41 -20.01 1.16 -14.77
C THR A 41 -20.10 2.20 -13.68
N ILE A 42 -21.32 2.66 -13.44
CA ILE A 42 -21.68 3.77 -12.54
C ILE A 42 -21.40 3.43 -11.05
N TYR A 43 -21.18 2.15 -10.71
CA TYR A 43 -20.78 1.70 -9.37
C TYR A 43 -19.49 0.89 -9.47
N GLY A 44 -18.43 1.55 -9.35
CA GLY A 44 -17.07 1.28 -8.94
C GLY A 44 -16.44 -0.10 -9.08
N ARG A 45 -17.08 -1.14 -9.56
CA ARG A 45 -16.44 -2.43 -9.78
C ARG A 45 -16.61 -2.87 -11.22
N ALA A 46 -15.53 -3.29 -11.86
CA ALA A 46 -15.56 -3.79 -13.23
C ALA A 46 -16.55 -4.94 -13.33
N LEU A 47 -17.62 -4.75 -14.08
CA LEU A 47 -18.74 -5.68 -14.13
C LEU A 47 -18.53 -6.87 -15.06
N GLN A 48 -17.66 -6.76 -16.06
CA GLN A 48 -17.44 -7.84 -17.02
C GLN A 48 -16.00 -8.33 -16.96
N GLN A 49 -15.71 -9.18 -15.98
CA GLN A 49 -14.41 -9.84 -15.87
C GLN A 49 -14.42 -11.29 -16.36
N ILE A 50 -15.60 -11.90 -16.55
CA ILE A 50 -15.73 -13.20 -17.20
C ILE A 50 -15.31 -13.05 -18.66
N GLY A 51 -14.32 -13.84 -19.09
CA GLY A 51 -13.74 -13.80 -20.43
C GLY A 51 -12.57 -12.84 -20.60
N SER A 52 -12.20 -12.05 -19.57
CA SER A 52 -11.08 -11.09 -19.64
C SER A 52 -10.07 -11.22 -18.50
N SER A 53 -10.48 -11.67 -17.32
CA SER A 53 -9.59 -11.83 -16.17
C SER A 53 -8.60 -12.98 -16.35
N GLU A 54 -7.39 -12.82 -15.80
CA GLU A 54 -6.32 -13.83 -15.83
C GLU A 54 -6.41 -14.79 -14.62
N ALA A 55 -7.04 -14.36 -13.51
CA ALA A 55 -7.27 -15.19 -12.33
C ALA A 55 -8.61 -14.87 -11.68
N ALA A 56 -9.09 -15.75 -10.80
CA ALA A 56 -10.33 -15.50 -10.05
C ALA A 56 -10.16 -14.35 -9.05
N SER A 57 -8.95 -14.16 -8.52
CA SER A 57 -8.64 -13.24 -7.43
C SER A 57 -8.09 -11.89 -7.90
N GLU A 58 -8.46 -11.42 -9.08
CA GLU A 58 -8.16 -10.07 -9.56
C GLU A 58 -9.44 -9.25 -9.76
N GLY A 59 -9.30 -7.92 -9.87
CA GLY A 59 -10.43 -7.03 -10.10
C GLY A 59 -10.08 -5.57 -10.15
N THR A 60 -11.11 -4.76 -10.36
CA THR A 60 -11.03 -3.30 -10.38
C THR A 60 -12.04 -2.71 -9.41
N VAL A 61 -11.62 -1.73 -8.62
CA VAL A 61 -12.48 -0.90 -7.76
C VAL A 61 -12.39 0.53 -8.24
N GLY A 62 -13.49 1.06 -8.73
CA GLY A 62 -13.57 2.43 -9.26
C GLY A 62 -13.99 3.44 -8.21
N TYR A 63 -13.93 4.72 -8.61
CA TYR A 63 -14.09 5.85 -7.71
C TYR A 63 -15.45 5.87 -6.98
N ALA A 64 -16.52 5.41 -7.61
CA ALA A 64 -17.84 5.41 -6.99
C ALA A 64 -17.89 4.53 -5.72
N ASP A 65 -17.20 3.40 -5.71
CA ASP A 65 -17.02 2.59 -4.49
C ASP A 65 -16.01 3.28 -3.53
N LEU A 66 -14.90 3.81 -4.04
CA LEU A 66 -13.88 4.46 -3.20
C LEU A 66 -14.43 5.66 -2.43
N THR A 67 -15.28 6.48 -3.05
CA THR A 67 -15.87 7.67 -2.41
C THR A 67 -16.97 7.37 -1.38
N LEU A 68 -17.45 6.14 -1.34
CA LEU A 68 -18.45 5.67 -0.37
C LEU A 68 -17.83 4.80 0.74
N ARG A 69 -16.49 4.67 0.76
CA ARG A 69 -15.76 3.98 1.82
C ARG A 69 -15.34 4.95 2.93
N PRO A 70 -15.85 4.79 4.15
CA PRO A 70 -15.36 5.57 5.28
C PRO A 70 -13.87 5.30 5.50
N LEU A 71 -13.02 6.29 5.24
CA LEU A 71 -11.56 6.20 5.41
C LEU A 71 -11.12 6.99 6.63
N LEU A 72 -10.62 6.31 7.65
CA LEU A 72 -10.01 6.98 8.79
C LEU A 72 -8.64 7.55 8.42
N ARG A 73 -7.85 6.80 7.62
CA ARG A 73 -6.49 7.12 7.18
C ARG A 73 -6.32 6.84 5.69
N VAL A 74 -5.43 7.57 5.03
CA VAL A 74 -5.16 7.40 3.58
C VAL A 74 -4.69 5.99 3.23
N GLY A 75 -3.87 5.36 4.09
CA GLY A 75 -3.38 3.99 3.85
C GLY A 75 -4.48 2.92 3.77
N GLU A 76 -5.66 3.18 4.36
CA GLU A 76 -6.83 2.30 4.26
C GLU A 76 -7.44 2.26 2.84
N LEU A 77 -7.00 3.13 1.90
CA LEU A 77 -7.32 2.97 0.48
C LEU A 77 -6.90 1.60 -0.07
N ALA A 78 -5.82 1.03 0.46
CA ALA A 78 -5.37 -0.31 0.07
C ALA A 78 -6.39 -1.41 0.44
N GLU A 79 -7.26 -1.19 1.44
CA GLU A 79 -8.35 -2.12 1.79
C GLU A 79 -9.45 -2.20 0.71
N ALA A 80 -9.35 -1.44 -0.36
CA ALA A 80 -10.14 -1.67 -1.57
C ALA A 80 -9.76 -3.00 -2.25
N VAL A 81 -8.55 -3.50 -2.01
CA VAL A 81 -8.13 -4.85 -2.42
C VAL A 81 -8.76 -5.87 -1.46
N PRO A 82 -9.62 -6.76 -1.93
CA PRO A 82 -10.30 -7.71 -1.06
C PRO A 82 -9.35 -8.57 -0.25
N GLY A 83 -9.59 -8.68 1.06
CA GLY A 83 -8.77 -9.47 1.98
C GLY A 83 -7.54 -8.74 2.53
N LEU A 84 -7.29 -7.50 2.11
CA LEU A 84 -6.21 -6.68 2.66
C LEU A 84 -6.69 -5.95 3.92
N ILE A 85 -5.86 -5.97 4.96
CA ILE A 85 -6.04 -5.22 6.21
C ILE A 85 -4.89 -4.22 6.35
N ALA A 86 -5.21 -2.97 6.62
CA ALA A 86 -4.26 -1.91 6.93
C ALA A 86 -4.37 -1.51 8.40
N THR A 87 -3.29 -1.64 9.16
CA THR A 87 -3.23 -1.26 10.58
C THR A 87 -2.24 -0.12 10.81
N GLN A 88 -2.31 0.51 11.96
CA GLN A 88 -1.36 1.53 12.40
C GLN A 88 -0.63 1.04 13.66
N HIS A 89 0.70 1.15 13.68
CA HIS A 89 1.50 0.77 14.84
C HIS A 89 2.29 1.94 15.45
N SER A 90 2.18 3.13 14.87
CA SER A 90 2.84 4.36 15.28
C SER A 90 2.01 5.57 14.86
N GLY A 91 2.56 6.77 14.94
CA GLY A 91 1.89 8.01 14.56
C GLY A 91 1.38 8.07 13.11
N GLY A 92 0.39 8.90 12.87
CA GLY A 92 -0.33 9.02 11.58
C GLY A 92 0.51 9.50 10.39
N GLY A 93 1.77 9.85 10.59
CA GLY A 93 2.72 10.22 9.53
C GLY A 93 3.57 9.08 9.00
N LYS A 94 3.62 7.93 9.69
CA LYS A 94 4.34 6.72 9.27
C LYS A 94 3.46 5.85 8.37
N ALA A 95 4.07 5.04 7.50
CA ALA A 95 3.36 4.06 6.69
C ALA A 95 2.52 3.10 7.54
N ASN A 96 1.40 2.64 6.99
CA ASN A 96 0.60 1.58 7.60
C ASN A 96 1.35 0.24 7.53
N GLN A 97 0.96 -0.69 8.39
CA GLN A 97 1.30 -2.10 8.27
C GLN A 97 0.16 -2.83 7.55
N TYR A 98 0.51 -3.70 6.62
CA TYR A 98 -0.46 -4.38 5.75
C TYR A 98 -0.45 -5.88 5.96
N PHE A 99 -1.62 -6.52 5.81
CA PHE A 99 -1.81 -7.97 5.89
C PHE A 99 -2.63 -8.46 4.70
N LEU A 100 -2.18 -9.54 4.06
CA LEU A 100 -2.90 -10.16 2.95
C LEU A 100 -2.51 -11.65 2.84
N ARG A 101 -3.47 -12.56 2.65
CA ARG A 101 -3.21 -13.99 2.47
C ARG A 101 -2.30 -14.61 3.55
N GLY A 102 -2.43 -14.17 4.80
CA GLY A 102 -1.63 -14.62 5.92
C GLY A 102 -0.18 -14.14 5.93
N PHE A 103 0.18 -13.20 5.05
CA PHE A 103 1.40 -12.43 5.20
C PHE A 103 1.20 -11.33 6.23
N ASN A 104 2.18 -11.17 7.11
CA ASN A 104 2.51 -9.88 7.67
C ASN A 104 3.42 -9.21 6.64
N LEU A 105 2.90 -8.24 5.90
CA LEU A 105 3.63 -7.56 4.83
C LEU A 105 4.55 -6.45 5.38
N ASP A 106 4.63 -6.33 6.72
CA ASP A 106 5.22 -5.17 7.37
C ASP A 106 4.70 -3.88 6.72
N HIS A 107 5.55 -3.08 6.12
CA HIS A 107 5.15 -1.88 5.40
C HIS A 107 5.03 -2.09 3.87
N GLY A 108 4.82 -3.33 3.37
CA GLY A 108 4.53 -3.58 1.96
C GLY A 108 5.39 -4.63 1.26
N THR A 109 6.28 -5.31 1.94
CA THR A 109 6.97 -6.50 1.40
C THR A 109 5.92 -7.49 0.89
N ASP A 110 6.10 -8.05 -0.32
CA ASP A 110 5.18 -8.97 -1.00
C ASP A 110 3.82 -8.38 -1.44
N PHE A 111 3.63 -7.06 -1.35
CA PHE A 111 2.48 -6.37 -1.95
C PHE A 111 2.94 -5.19 -2.79
N SER A 112 2.95 -5.37 -4.11
CA SER A 112 3.44 -4.37 -5.08
C SER A 112 2.40 -3.30 -5.35
N VAL A 113 2.74 -2.03 -5.15
CA VAL A 113 1.83 -0.91 -5.43
C VAL A 113 2.45 0.11 -6.37
N SER A 114 1.66 0.61 -7.31
CA SER A 114 2.07 1.69 -8.21
C SER A 114 0.98 2.76 -8.35
N LEU A 115 1.41 3.99 -8.63
CA LEU A 115 0.55 5.13 -9.00
C LEU A 115 0.88 5.56 -10.43
N ASP A 116 -0.09 5.46 -11.34
CA ASP A 116 0.09 5.74 -12.78
C ASP A 116 1.35 5.05 -13.38
N GLY A 117 1.67 3.83 -12.90
CA GLY A 117 2.82 3.04 -13.30
C GLY A 117 4.13 3.33 -12.57
N MET A 118 4.24 4.41 -11.80
CA MET A 118 5.37 4.67 -10.90
C MET A 118 5.29 3.76 -9.66
N PRO A 119 6.28 2.91 -9.36
CA PRO A 119 6.26 2.06 -8.18
C PRO A 119 6.38 2.89 -6.90
N ILE A 120 5.60 2.51 -5.88
CA ILE A 120 5.59 3.17 -4.56
C ILE A 120 6.55 2.47 -3.60
N ASN A 121 6.62 1.13 -3.65
CA ASN A 121 7.49 0.33 -2.79
C ASN A 121 8.97 0.69 -2.97
N MET A 122 9.68 0.83 -1.86
CA MET A 122 11.13 1.03 -1.83
C MET A 122 11.83 -0.27 -1.47
N ARG A 123 12.73 -0.76 -2.33
CA ARG A 123 13.42 -2.07 -2.18
C ARG A 123 14.23 -2.10 -0.90
N THR A 124 15.37 -1.44 -0.90
CA THR A 124 16.12 -1.11 0.31
C THR A 124 15.49 0.11 0.97
N HIS A 125 15.34 0.13 2.28
CA HIS A 125 14.87 1.31 3.01
C HIS A 125 15.35 1.31 4.45
N ALA A 126 15.68 2.48 5.01
CA ALA A 126 16.23 2.61 6.36
C ALA A 126 15.32 1.99 7.44
N HIS A 127 14.00 1.98 7.25
CA HIS A 127 13.06 1.41 8.21
C HIS A 127 12.76 -0.07 7.95
N GLY A 128 12.59 -0.48 6.69
CA GLY A 128 12.31 -1.88 6.33
C GLY A 128 12.17 -2.05 4.82
N GLN A 129 12.56 -3.20 4.29
CA GLN A 129 12.49 -3.50 2.86
C GLN A 129 11.06 -3.45 2.33
N GLY A 130 10.89 -3.06 1.07
CA GLY A 130 9.58 -3.00 0.42
C GLY A 130 8.68 -1.85 0.89
N TYR A 131 9.24 -0.88 1.64
CA TYR A 131 8.51 0.20 2.32
C TYR A 131 7.47 0.90 1.42
N LEU A 132 6.20 0.74 1.76
CA LEU A 132 5.02 1.21 1.04
C LEU A 132 4.30 2.27 1.88
N ASP A 133 4.60 3.54 1.65
CA ASP A 133 3.92 4.67 2.26
C ASP A 133 2.90 5.27 1.28
N LEU A 134 1.61 5.18 1.60
CA LEU A 134 0.50 5.76 0.85
C LEU A 134 0.08 7.15 1.35
N ASN A 135 0.73 7.68 2.39
CA ASN A 135 0.36 8.96 3.00
C ASN A 135 0.39 10.16 2.05
N PHE A 136 1.19 10.09 0.97
CA PHE A 136 1.30 11.15 -0.03
C PHE A 136 0.08 11.25 -0.96
N LEU A 137 -0.76 10.21 -1.03
CA LEU A 137 -1.92 10.19 -1.91
C LEU A 137 -2.97 11.21 -1.47
N ILE A 138 -3.60 11.82 -2.45
CA ILE A 138 -4.85 12.55 -2.31
C ILE A 138 -5.95 11.59 -2.82
N PRO A 139 -6.76 10.97 -1.94
CA PRO A 139 -7.76 9.97 -2.36
C PRO A 139 -8.67 10.44 -3.49
N GLU A 140 -9.01 11.72 -3.50
CA GLU A 140 -9.95 12.34 -4.42
C GLU A 140 -9.43 12.45 -5.87
N VAL A 141 -8.12 12.22 -6.11
CA VAL A 141 -7.56 12.13 -7.48
C VAL A 141 -7.55 10.71 -8.02
N ILE A 142 -7.86 9.70 -7.19
CA ILE A 142 -7.82 8.30 -7.61
C ILE A 142 -9.12 7.96 -8.34
N GLU A 143 -8.99 7.55 -9.60
CA GLU A 143 -10.10 7.11 -10.44
C GLU A 143 -10.46 5.65 -10.16
N ARG A 144 -9.43 4.79 -10.08
CA ARG A 144 -9.61 3.35 -9.85
C ARG A 144 -8.37 2.70 -9.27
N ILE A 145 -8.58 1.51 -8.72
CA ILE A 145 -7.54 0.61 -8.23
C ILE A 145 -7.73 -0.74 -8.93
N ASP A 146 -6.78 -1.12 -9.79
CA ASP A 146 -6.73 -2.45 -10.39
C ASP A 146 -5.86 -3.34 -9.50
N TYR A 147 -6.38 -4.48 -9.05
CA TYR A 147 -5.67 -5.40 -8.17
C TYR A 147 -5.59 -6.81 -8.73
N ALA A 148 -4.52 -7.50 -8.38
CA ALA A 148 -4.34 -8.93 -8.63
C ALA A 148 -3.64 -9.57 -7.44
N LYS A 149 -4.07 -10.78 -7.04
CA LYS A 149 -3.44 -11.52 -5.94
C LYS A 149 -2.68 -12.72 -6.46
N GLY A 150 -1.51 -13.01 -5.84
CA GLY A 150 -0.62 -14.09 -6.26
C GLY A 150 0.31 -13.72 -7.41
N THR A 151 1.05 -14.70 -7.88
CA THR A 151 2.23 -14.54 -8.76
C THR A 151 1.93 -14.87 -10.23
N TYR A 152 0.70 -14.67 -10.70
CA TYR A 152 0.25 -15.27 -11.98
C TYR A 152 0.46 -14.38 -13.21
N ARG A 153 0.67 -13.08 -13.06
CA ARG A 153 0.82 -12.10 -14.15
C ARG A 153 2.29 -11.90 -14.52
N ALA A 154 2.62 -11.93 -15.81
CA ALA A 154 3.99 -11.70 -16.28
C ALA A 154 4.43 -10.23 -16.19
N ASP A 155 3.48 -9.28 -16.24
CA ASP A 155 3.72 -7.84 -16.15
C ASP A 155 3.92 -7.34 -14.70
N THR A 156 3.89 -8.23 -13.71
CA THR A 156 4.08 -7.92 -12.29
C THR A 156 5.34 -8.59 -11.78
N GLY A 157 6.26 -7.81 -11.21
CA GLY A 157 7.59 -8.25 -10.77
C GLY A 157 7.72 -8.28 -9.25
N ASP A 158 8.62 -7.45 -8.73
CA ASP A 158 9.03 -7.39 -7.33
C ASP A 158 7.85 -7.16 -6.36
N PHE A 159 7.92 -7.72 -5.15
CA PHE A 159 6.95 -7.59 -4.06
C PHE A 159 5.52 -8.06 -4.41
N SER A 160 5.34 -9.01 -5.32
CA SER A 160 4.01 -9.41 -5.77
C SER A 160 3.55 -10.78 -5.28
N ALA A 161 4.24 -11.40 -4.31
CA ALA A 161 3.89 -12.75 -3.88
C ALA A 161 2.49 -12.85 -3.25
N ALA A 162 2.10 -11.90 -2.41
CA ALA A 162 0.74 -11.81 -1.89
C ALA A 162 -0.21 -11.18 -2.90
N GLY A 163 0.23 -10.15 -3.63
CA GLY A 163 -0.58 -9.46 -4.62
C GLY A 163 0.00 -8.13 -5.07
N SER A 164 -0.80 -7.41 -5.86
CA SER A 164 -0.46 -6.07 -6.36
C SER A 164 -1.69 -5.17 -6.47
N ALA A 165 -1.47 -3.86 -6.42
CA ALA A 165 -2.47 -2.84 -6.70
C ALA A 165 -1.90 -1.72 -7.56
N ARG A 166 -2.65 -1.33 -8.60
CA ARG A 166 -2.30 -0.26 -9.53
C ARG A 166 -3.31 0.86 -9.37
N PHE A 167 -2.87 1.95 -8.78
CA PHE A 167 -3.68 3.16 -8.61
C PHE A 167 -3.59 3.97 -9.89
N LYS A 168 -4.75 4.34 -10.44
CA LYS A 168 -4.87 5.24 -11.60
C LYS A 168 -5.52 6.54 -11.16
N THR A 169 -5.00 7.67 -11.64
CA THR A 169 -5.56 8.98 -11.37
C THR A 169 -6.43 9.45 -12.51
N TYR A 170 -7.37 10.35 -12.21
CA TYR A 170 -8.18 11.02 -13.23
C TYR A 170 -7.32 11.81 -14.22
N ASP A 171 -7.83 11.95 -15.45
CA ASP A 171 -7.34 12.92 -16.43
C ASP A 171 -8.07 14.27 -16.33
N SER A 172 -9.33 14.22 -15.93
CA SER A 172 -10.17 15.40 -15.69
C SER A 172 -11.28 15.07 -14.72
N VAL A 173 -11.86 16.09 -14.10
CA VAL A 173 -13.04 16.00 -13.23
C VAL A 173 -14.17 16.84 -13.77
N GLN A 174 -15.40 16.45 -13.48
CA GLN A 174 -16.60 17.08 -14.02
C GLN A 174 -16.71 18.58 -13.65
N TYR A 175 -16.32 18.94 -12.44
CA TYR A 175 -16.29 20.31 -11.94
C TYR A 175 -15.23 20.48 -10.87
N PRO A 176 -14.65 21.67 -10.72
CA PRO A 176 -13.76 21.98 -9.61
C PRO A 176 -14.52 21.93 -8.28
N ARG A 177 -13.84 21.50 -7.22
CA ARG A 177 -14.41 21.40 -5.89
C ARG A 177 -13.39 21.66 -4.78
N ALA A 178 -13.89 22.11 -3.67
CA ALA A 178 -13.12 22.23 -2.42
C ALA A 178 -13.89 21.56 -1.29
N GLU A 179 -13.16 20.91 -0.39
CA GLU A 179 -13.72 20.21 0.77
C GLU A 179 -12.96 20.62 2.03
N LEU A 180 -13.71 20.88 3.09
CA LEU A 180 -13.20 21.06 4.44
C LEU A 180 -13.81 19.99 5.34
N THR A 181 -12.95 19.22 6.00
CA THR A 181 -13.32 18.23 7.01
C THR A 181 -12.78 18.65 8.36
N VAL A 182 -13.61 18.57 9.40
CA VAL A 182 -13.24 18.87 10.79
C VAL A 182 -13.67 17.76 11.75
N ALA A 183 -12.88 17.57 12.80
CA ALA A 183 -13.23 16.67 13.92
C ALA A 183 -12.60 17.16 15.23
N GLY A 184 -12.81 16.39 16.30
CA GLY A 184 -12.09 16.57 17.56
C GLY A 184 -10.57 16.40 17.40
N ASN A 185 -9.81 16.75 18.46
CA ASN A 185 -8.34 16.64 18.49
C ASN A 185 -7.64 17.45 17.38
N ASN A 186 -8.12 18.66 17.12
CA ASN A 186 -7.58 19.57 16.09
C ASN A 186 -7.51 18.99 14.68
N TYR A 187 -8.32 17.96 14.38
CA TYR A 187 -8.35 17.43 13.03
C TYR A 187 -8.96 18.45 12.07
N ARG A 188 -8.21 18.80 11.06
CA ARG A 188 -8.63 19.66 9.96
C ARG A 188 -8.03 19.13 8.68
N ARG A 189 -8.87 18.87 7.69
CA ARG A 189 -8.40 18.50 6.35
C ARG A 189 -9.06 19.43 5.34
N PHE A 190 -8.24 20.05 4.53
CA PHE A 190 -8.69 20.85 3.37
C PHE A 190 -8.20 20.18 2.10
N VAL A 191 -9.08 20.03 1.13
CA VAL A 191 -8.76 19.49 -0.20
C VAL A 191 -9.35 20.41 -1.25
N THR A 192 -8.60 20.65 -2.32
CA THR A 192 -9.12 21.27 -3.53
C THR A 192 -8.69 20.46 -4.74
N LEU A 193 -9.58 20.32 -5.71
CA LEU A 193 -9.39 19.53 -6.90
C LEU A 193 -10.13 20.20 -8.05
N GLY A 194 -9.48 20.33 -9.19
CA GLY A 194 -10.12 20.87 -10.39
C GLY A 194 -9.36 20.52 -11.65
N SER A 195 -10.07 20.58 -12.78
CA SER A 195 -9.47 20.42 -14.11
C SER A 195 -9.97 21.50 -15.06
N ALA A 196 -9.16 21.81 -16.08
CA ALA A 196 -9.51 22.72 -17.15
C ALA A 196 -8.95 22.23 -18.48
N ALA A 197 -9.70 22.45 -19.56
CA ALA A 197 -9.15 22.37 -20.91
C ALA A 197 -8.26 23.57 -21.17
N ILE A 198 -7.03 23.33 -21.59
CA ILE A 198 -6.12 24.38 -22.11
C ILE A 198 -6.48 24.70 -23.56
N ASN A 199 -6.82 23.65 -24.30
CA ASN A 199 -7.35 23.67 -25.66
C ASN A 199 -8.01 22.33 -25.97
N ASP A 200 -8.45 22.11 -27.23
CA ASP A 200 -9.17 20.88 -27.63
C ASP A 200 -8.40 19.57 -27.39
N SER A 201 -7.08 19.63 -27.32
CA SER A 201 -6.21 18.44 -27.17
C SER A 201 -5.49 18.38 -25.83
N ASN A 202 -5.61 19.38 -24.97
CA ASN A 202 -4.84 19.42 -23.72
C ASN A 202 -5.74 19.77 -22.54
N THR A 203 -5.62 18.96 -21.48
CA THR A 203 -6.27 19.21 -20.19
C THR A 203 -5.24 19.26 -19.09
N ILE A 204 -5.55 20.03 -18.05
CA ILE A 204 -4.77 20.07 -16.81
C ILE A 204 -5.68 19.71 -15.64
N LEU A 205 -5.21 18.81 -14.78
CA LEU A 205 -5.82 18.47 -13.50
C LEU A 205 -4.87 18.91 -12.39
N ALA A 206 -5.40 19.58 -11.37
CA ALA A 206 -4.63 19.99 -10.19
C ALA A 206 -5.38 19.66 -8.91
N ALA A 207 -4.66 19.21 -7.89
CA ALA A 207 -5.19 18.98 -6.55
C ALA A 207 -4.18 19.38 -5.49
N ALA A 208 -4.69 19.84 -4.35
CA ALA A 208 -3.89 20.10 -3.15
C ALA A 208 -4.66 19.64 -1.91
N SER A 209 -3.94 19.12 -0.94
CA SER A 209 -4.48 18.71 0.35
C SER A 209 -3.58 19.18 1.47
N TYR A 210 -4.21 19.71 2.52
CA TYR A 210 -3.61 19.96 3.82
C TYR A 210 -4.35 19.17 4.89
N ASN A 211 -3.62 18.52 5.79
CA ASN A 211 -4.20 17.81 6.93
C ASN A 211 -3.40 18.12 8.19
N SER A 212 -4.10 18.45 9.28
CA SER A 212 -3.54 18.51 10.64
C SER A 212 -4.34 17.63 11.58
N ASP A 213 -3.68 16.98 12.52
CA ASP A 213 -4.29 16.09 13.51
C ASP A 213 -3.41 15.97 14.75
N ASP A 214 -4.01 16.13 15.94
CA ASP A 214 -3.32 15.84 17.21
C ASP A 214 -3.55 14.40 17.68
N GLY A 215 -4.56 13.71 17.09
CA GLY A 215 -4.95 12.37 17.51
C GLY A 215 -5.52 12.31 18.92
N PRO A 216 -5.91 11.12 19.41
CA PRO A 216 -6.45 10.94 20.75
C PRO A 216 -5.35 10.80 21.83
N TRP A 217 -4.10 10.98 21.48
CA TRP A 217 -2.92 10.71 22.31
C TRP A 217 -2.74 11.77 23.38
N THR A 218 -2.22 11.36 24.54
CA THR A 218 -1.83 12.30 25.62
C THR A 218 -0.72 13.24 25.17
N LEU A 219 0.22 12.73 24.35
CA LEU A 219 1.19 13.54 23.59
C LEU A 219 0.57 13.83 22.21
N PRO A 220 0.17 15.07 21.92
CA PRO A 220 -0.40 15.40 20.60
C PRO A 220 0.56 15.05 19.45
N GLN A 221 0.04 14.43 18.40
CA GLN A 221 0.84 14.10 17.22
C GLN A 221 1.36 15.34 16.48
N ASN A 222 0.68 16.48 16.61
CA ASN A 222 1.00 17.69 15.82
C ASN A 222 1.22 17.36 14.34
N LEU A 223 0.47 16.38 13.82
CA LEU A 223 0.59 15.96 12.44
C LEU A 223 0.31 17.13 11.51
N GLN A 224 1.22 17.38 10.59
CA GLN A 224 1.05 18.33 9.50
C GLN A 224 1.44 17.67 8.19
N LYS A 225 0.49 17.59 7.27
CA LYS A 225 0.63 16.88 6.01
C LYS A 225 0.20 17.78 4.86
N TYR A 226 1.09 17.95 3.89
CA TYR A 226 0.87 18.70 2.67
C TYR A 226 1.03 17.78 1.47
N SER A 227 0.04 17.70 0.60
CA SER A 227 0.11 16.93 -0.65
C SER A 227 -0.33 17.80 -1.81
N GLY A 228 0.38 17.69 -2.93
CA GLY A 228 0.08 18.36 -4.19
C GLY A 228 0.13 17.38 -5.35
N PHE A 229 -0.78 17.52 -6.30
CA PHE A 229 -0.85 16.73 -7.52
C PHE A 229 -1.13 17.63 -8.71
N LEU A 230 -0.40 17.42 -9.80
CA LEU A 230 -0.63 18.10 -11.07
C LEU A 230 -0.50 17.08 -12.20
N LYS A 231 -1.44 17.05 -13.14
CA LYS A 231 -1.40 16.18 -14.31
C LYS A 231 -1.78 16.96 -15.56
N LEU A 232 -0.90 16.97 -16.54
CA LEU A 232 -1.13 17.48 -17.89
C LEU A 232 -1.39 16.28 -18.80
N THR A 233 -2.55 16.28 -19.46
CA THR A 233 -2.92 15.26 -20.45
C THR A 233 -3.00 15.87 -21.84
N HIS A 234 -2.33 15.23 -22.80
CA HIS A 234 -2.42 15.56 -24.21
C HIS A 234 -3.07 14.40 -24.98
N TYR A 235 -4.17 14.68 -25.66
CA TYR A 235 -4.89 13.74 -26.53
C TYR A 235 -4.40 13.89 -27.97
N GLY A 236 -3.38 13.09 -28.32
CA GLY A 236 -2.85 13.02 -29.69
C GLY A 236 -3.58 11.99 -30.55
N SER A 237 -3.30 11.95 -31.84
CA SER A 237 -3.90 11.00 -32.78
C SER A 237 -3.49 9.56 -32.53
N ASP A 238 -2.24 9.33 -32.14
CA ASP A 238 -1.66 8.00 -31.95
C ASP A 238 -1.44 7.66 -30.48
N PHE A 239 -1.11 8.68 -29.67
CA PHE A 239 -0.86 8.53 -28.25
C PHE A 239 -1.62 9.58 -27.44
N THR A 240 -2.22 9.12 -26.34
CA THR A 240 -2.53 9.99 -25.20
C THR A 240 -1.32 10.03 -24.30
N THR A 241 -0.85 11.23 -23.97
CA THR A 241 0.32 11.39 -23.09
C THR A 241 -0.04 12.14 -21.82
N HIS A 242 0.57 11.72 -20.72
CA HIS A 242 0.36 12.32 -19.40
C HIS A 242 1.72 12.70 -18.80
N LEU A 243 1.80 13.90 -18.25
CA LEU A 243 2.92 14.31 -17.40
C LEU A 243 2.35 14.68 -16.04
N SER A 244 2.68 13.86 -15.02
CA SER A 244 2.16 14.03 -13.66
C SER A 244 3.28 14.42 -12.72
N PHE A 245 2.98 15.33 -11.79
CA PHE A 245 3.85 15.72 -10.67
C PHE A 245 3.13 15.46 -9.36
N ILE A 246 3.85 14.87 -8.39
CA ILE A 246 3.43 14.75 -6.99
C ILE A 246 4.42 15.48 -6.10
N GLY A 247 3.91 16.19 -5.09
CA GLY A 247 4.70 16.80 -4.02
C GLY A 247 4.07 16.47 -2.67
N PHE A 248 4.89 16.05 -1.73
CA PHE A 248 4.46 15.65 -0.40
C PHE A 248 5.48 16.04 0.65
N ASP A 249 4.97 16.55 1.77
CA ASP A 249 5.74 16.86 2.97
C ASP A 249 4.89 16.59 4.20
N ASN A 250 5.45 15.90 5.19
CA ASN A 250 4.73 15.45 6.36
C ASN A 250 5.65 15.40 7.58
N SER A 251 5.19 15.96 8.69
CA SER A 251 5.86 15.91 9.98
C SER A 251 4.90 15.52 11.09
N TRP A 252 5.39 14.77 12.09
CA TRP A 252 4.55 14.28 13.19
C TRP A 252 5.37 13.94 14.43
N TYR A 253 4.71 13.94 15.58
CA TYR A 253 5.11 13.18 16.77
C TYR A 253 4.34 11.86 16.81
N ALA A 254 4.85 10.89 17.57
CA ALA A 254 4.25 9.56 17.66
C ALA A 254 4.19 9.07 19.10
N THR A 255 3.23 8.20 19.34
CA THR A 255 3.28 7.17 20.36
C THR A 255 3.42 5.86 19.60
N ASP A 256 4.56 5.18 19.77
CA ASP A 256 4.76 3.84 19.20
C ASP A 256 3.95 2.79 20.00
N GLN A 257 4.21 1.49 19.79
CA GLN A 257 3.58 0.43 20.56
C GLN A 257 3.98 0.58 22.04
N ILE A 258 2.98 0.59 22.92
CA ILE A 258 3.19 0.70 24.36
C ILE A 258 3.03 -0.66 25.05
N PRO A 259 3.85 -0.99 26.08
CA PRO A 259 3.74 -2.24 26.79
C PRO A 259 2.47 -2.29 27.67
N LEU A 260 1.78 -3.42 27.60
CA LEU A 260 0.50 -3.62 28.30
C LEU A 260 0.64 -3.40 29.81
N ARG A 261 1.78 -3.84 30.41
CA ARG A 261 2.06 -3.66 31.83
C ARG A 261 2.10 -2.20 32.28
N ALA A 262 2.56 -1.29 31.42
CA ALA A 262 2.59 0.13 31.78
C ALA A 262 1.17 0.74 31.89
N VAL A 263 0.23 0.22 31.09
CA VAL A 263 -1.18 0.62 31.17
C VAL A 263 -1.86 -0.08 32.35
N GLN A 264 -1.61 -1.35 32.59
CA GLN A 264 -2.19 -2.13 33.70
C GLN A 264 -1.74 -1.62 35.07
N SER A 265 -0.49 -1.19 35.20
CA SER A 265 0.04 -0.60 36.43
C SER A 265 -0.47 0.83 36.69
N GLY A 266 -1.11 1.46 35.68
CA GLY A 266 -1.54 2.86 35.77
C GLY A 266 -0.39 3.86 35.57
N MET A 267 0.80 3.44 35.12
CA MET A 267 1.92 4.32 34.79
C MET A 267 1.52 5.31 33.67
N ILE A 268 0.87 4.78 32.64
CA ILE A 268 0.32 5.58 31.55
C ILE A 268 -1.14 5.19 31.27
N THR A 269 -1.86 6.05 30.57
CA THR A 269 -3.18 5.71 30.02
C THR A 269 -3.01 4.86 28.74
N ARG A 270 -4.10 4.25 28.26
CA ARG A 270 -4.12 3.53 26.97
C ARG A 270 -3.67 4.39 25.76
N PHE A 271 -3.81 5.71 25.87
CA PHE A 271 -3.39 6.70 24.88
C PHE A 271 -2.17 7.50 25.36
N GLY A 272 -1.47 6.99 26.38
CA GLY A 272 -0.26 7.58 26.92
C GLY A 272 0.97 7.29 26.07
N TYR A 273 2.10 7.81 26.49
CA TYR A 273 3.41 7.62 25.87
C TYR A 273 4.45 7.31 26.96
N ILE A 274 5.56 6.71 26.56
CA ILE A 274 6.73 6.50 27.41
C ILE A 274 7.86 7.44 27.00
N ASP A 275 8.17 7.48 25.69
CA ASP A 275 9.16 8.39 25.14
C ASP A 275 8.45 9.57 24.40
N PRO A 276 8.68 10.83 24.79
CA PRO A 276 8.03 11.99 24.17
C PRO A 276 8.69 12.44 22.87
N ASN A 277 9.81 11.83 22.47
CA ASN A 277 10.63 12.31 21.37
C ASN A 277 10.35 11.59 20.04
N LEU A 278 9.45 10.60 20.04
CA LEU A 278 9.17 9.77 18.86
C LEU A 278 8.41 10.54 17.77
N GLY A 279 8.53 10.08 16.54
CA GLY A 279 7.90 10.70 15.38
C GLY A 279 8.88 10.90 14.24
N GLY A 280 8.56 11.77 13.28
CA GLY A 280 9.46 11.91 12.14
C GLY A 280 9.04 12.95 11.13
N HIS A 281 9.70 12.88 9.98
CA HIS A 281 9.45 13.71 8.82
C HIS A 281 9.62 12.88 7.54
N THR A 282 8.73 13.05 6.58
CA THR A 282 8.82 12.42 5.26
C THR A 282 8.53 13.43 4.17
N SER A 283 9.35 13.44 3.12
CA SER A 283 9.05 14.20 1.91
C SER A 283 9.24 13.35 0.66
N ARG A 284 8.36 13.55 -0.34
CA ARG A 284 8.36 12.83 -1.61
C ARG A 284 8.00 13.77 -2.75
N TYR A 285 8.82 13.78 -3.79
CA TYR A 285 8.59 14.54 -5.01
C TYR A 285 8.76 13.60 -6.19
N GLY A 286 7.72 13.45 -7.00
CA GLY A 286 7.72 12.51 -8.13
C GLY A 286 7.27 13.18 -9.42
N LEU A 287 7.92 12.80 -10.52
CA LEU A 287 7.53 13.15 -11.88
C LEU A 287 7.30 11.84 -12.65
N THR A 288 6.16 11.71 -13.30
CA THR A 288 5.80 10.53 -14.10
C THR A 288 5.34 10.97 -15.47
N PHE A 289 5.91 10.36 -16.50
CA PHE A 289 5.48 10.49 -17.89
C PHE A 289 4.85 9.18 -18.34
N ASN A 290 3.64 9.24 -18.90
CA ASN A 290 2.97 8.12 -19.54
C ASN A 290 2.66 8.45 -20.98
N ALA A 291 2.81 7.50 -21.89
CA ALA A 291 2.31 7.57 -23.25
C ALA A 291 1.57 6.25 -23.53
N GLU A 292 0.28 6.37 -23.80
CA GLU A 292 -0.61 5.23 -24.03
C GLU A 292 -1.23 5.33 -25.42
N SER A 293 -1.13 4.24 -26.20
CA SER A 293 -1.84 4.04 -27.44
C SER A 293 -2.70 2.79 -27.36
N LYS A 294 -3.41 2.43 -28.43
CA LYS A 294 -4.20 1.20 -28.50
C LYS A 294 -3.42 -0.05 -28.11
N ASP A 295 -2.13 -0.08 -28.38
CA ASP A 295 -1.28 -1.28 -28.31
C ASP A 295 0.12 -1.04 -27.74
N THR A 296 0.42 0.18 -27.27
CA THR A 296 1.73 0.50 -26.67
C THR A 296 1.53 1.34 -25.43
N THR A 297 2.24 0.99 -24.36
CA THR A 297 2.32 1.77 -23.14
C THR A 297 3.78 2.05 -22.82
N ILE A 298 4.11 3.31 -22.55
CA ILE A 298 5.43 3.75 -22.10
C ILE A 298 5.23 4.52 -20.80
N VAL A 299 5.98 4.17 -19.77
CA VAL A 299 6.00 4.87 -18.47
C VAL A 299 7.45 5.20 -18.14
N ALA A 300 7.73 6.46 -17.86
CA ALA A 300 9.01 6.88 -17.29
C ALA A 300 8.76 7.67 -16.02
N TYR A 301 9.59 7.48 -15.00
CA TYR A 301 9.42 8.17 -13.73
C TYR A 301 10.76 8.55 -13.11
N LEU A 302 10.71 9.61 -12.31
CA LEU A 302 11.80 10.07 -11.46
C LEU A 302 11.22 10.53 -10.12
N GLN A 303 11.84 10.10 -9.01
CA GLN A 303 11.38 10.47 -7.68
C GLN A 303 12.57 10.82 -6.78
N ARG A 304 12.38 11.85 -5.96
CA ARG A 304 13.21 12.17 -4.81
C ARG A 304 12.45 11.86 -3.53
N TYR A 305 13.13 11.22 -2.59
CA TYR A 305 12.55 10.82 -1.31
C TYR A 305 13.51 11.15 -0.16
N HIS A 306 12.93 11.56 0.96
CA HIS A 306 13.60 11.72 2.22
C HIS A 306 12.68 11.26 3.35
N PHE A 307 13.24 10.52 4.28
CA PHE A 307 12.60 10.01 5.46
C PHE A 307 13.52 10.15 6.66
N ASN A 308 12.95 10.56 7.80
CA ASN A 308 13.60 10.63 9.09
C ASN A 308 12.60 10.17 10.15
N LEU A 309 12.97 9.18 10.95
CA LEU A 309 12.14 8.59 11.99
C LEU A 309 12.93 8.48 13.28
N PHE A 310 12.33 8.93 14.38
CA PHE A 310 12.76 8.64 15.75
C PHE A 310 11.80 7.61 16.34
N SER A 311 12.32 6.48 16.82
CA SER A 311 11.59 5.34 17.36
C SER A 311 12.28 4.80 18.61
N ASN A 312 11.50 4.18 19.49
CA ASN A 312 12.01 3.55 20.71
C ASN A 312 11.02 2.44 21.14
N SER A 313 11.32 1.20 20.77
CA SER A 313 10.45 0.05 21.06
C SER A 313 10.83 -0.68 22.36
N THR A 314 12.11 -0.63 22.74
CA THR A 314 12.67 -1.40 23.86
C THR A 314 12.99 -0.55 25.10
N TYR A 315 12.90 0.74 24.96
CA TYR A 315 13.07 1.81 25.97
C TYR A 315 14.46 1.85 26.61
N PHE A 316 14.77 1.06 27.63
CA PHE A 316 16.04 1.02 28.36
C PHE A 316 16.65 -0.38 28.39
N LEU A 317 16.24 -1.28 27.48
CA LEU A 317 16.67 -2.69 27.44
C LEU A 317 18.16 -2.82 27.12
N ASN A 318 18.64 -2.11 26.09
CA ASN A 318 20.00 -2.20 25.60
C ASN A 318 20.90 -1.12 26.23
N ASN A 319 20.36 0.05 26.53
CA ASN A 319 21.07 1.15 27.17
C ASN A 319 20.30 1.67 28.40
N PRO A 320 20.59 1.11 29.61
CA PRO A 320 19.87 1.51 30.83
C PRO A 320 20.10 2.96 31.27
N VAL A 321 21.07 3.66 30.67
CA VAL A 321 21.43 5.04 31.06
C VAL A 321 20.79 6.08 30.16
N ARG A 322 20.89 5.90 28.84
CA ARG A 322 20.42 6.88 27.84
C ARG A 322 19.12 6.48 27.17
N GLY A 323 18.73 5.22 27.29
CA GLY A 323 17.60 4.64 26.55
C GLY A 323 18.01 4.18 25.16
N ASP A 324 17.04 3.54 24.50
CA ASP A 324 17.20 2.86 23.22
C ASP A 324 16.61 3.67 22.06
N GLU A 325 16.43 4.99 22.22
CA GLU A 325 15.94 5.85 21.14
C GLU A 325 16.89 5.79 19.94
N ILE A 326 16.32 5.55 18.77
CA ILE A 326 17.04 5.51 17.50
C ILE A 326 16.52 6.55 16.53
N GLU A 327 17.40 6.95 15.60
CA GLU A 327 17.04 7.73 14.41
C GLU A 327 17.37 6.92 13.17
N GLN A 328 16.38 6.78 12.28
CA GLN A 328 16.53 6.20 10.95
C GLN A 328 16.45 7.31 9.91
N GLU A 329 17.37 7.31 8.94
CA GLU A 329 17.42 8.29 7.87
C GLU A 329 17.53 7.60 6.51
N ASP A 330 16.63 7.96 5.59
CA ASP A 330 16.68 7.51 4.19
C ASP A 330 16.66 8.71 3.25
N ARG A 331 17.62 8.78 2.34
CA ARG A 331 17.66 9.80 1.28
C ARG A 331 18.01 9.17 -0.04
N ARG A 332 17.14 9.36 -1.04
CA ARG A 332 17.35 8.76 -2.37
C ARG A 332 16.79 9.54 -3.53
N TRP A 333 17.31 9.20 -4.68
CA TRP A 333 16.66 9.34 -5.96
C TRP A 333 16.34 7.96 -6.51
N LEU A 334 15.18 7.81 -7.15
CA LEU A 334 14.85 6.61 -7.88
C LEU A 334 14.20 6.99 -9.21
N GLY A 335 14.45 6.18 -10.24
CA GLY A 335 13.88 6.37 -11.57
C GLY A 335 13.79 5.07 -12.32
N GLY A 336 12.98 5.08 -13.38
CA GLY A 336 12.81 3.88 -14.20
C GLY A 336 12.02 4.13 -15.47
N LEU A 337 11.99 3.09 -16.26
CA LEU A 337 11.30 3.05 -17.56
C LEU A 337 10.57 1.71 -17.68
N LYS A 338 9.32 1.76 -18.13
CA LYS A 338 8.54 0.60 -18.54
C LYS A 338 8.07 0.81 -19.97
N VAL A 339 8.22 -0.17 -20.81
CA VAL A 339 7.70 -0.20 -22.18
C VAL A 339 6.97 -1.51 -22.38
N GLN A 340 5.77 -1.44 -22.93
CA GLN A 340 4.93 -2.59 -23.23
C GLN A 340 4.34 -2.45 -24.62
N ARG A 341 4.25 -3.55 -25.36
CA ARG A 341 3.60 -3.65 -26.66
C ARG A 341 2.66 -4.85 -26.67
N ASP A 342 1.44 -4.61 -27.18
CA ASP A 342 0.38 -5.60 -27.29
C ASP A 342 0.12 -5.90 -28.79
N TRP A 343 -0.04 -7.15 -29.14
CA TRP A 343 -0.57 -7.61 -30.43
C TRP A 343 -1.80 -8.45 -30.15
N ARG A 344 -2.91 -8.06 -30.69
CA ARG A 344 -4.22 -8.71 -30.45
C ARG A 344 -4.74 -9.35 -31.73
N GLY A 345 -5.42 -10.50 -31.56
CA GLY A 345 -6.11 -11.19 -32.66
C GLY A 345 -5.15 -11.81 -33.69
N LEU A 346 -3.94 -12.14 -33.28
CA LEU A 346 -3.01 -12.89 -34.13
C LEU A 346 -3.55 -14.31 -34.38
N SER A 347 -3.36 -14.84 -35.57
CA SER A 347 -3.67 -16.25 -35.87
C SER A 347 -2.38 -17.06 -35.73
N LEU A 348 -2.25 -17.81 -34.64
CA LEU A 348 -1.16 -18.74 -34.41
C LEU A 348 -1.71 -20.18 -34.31
N PHE A 349 -1.24 -21.11 -35.10
CA PHE A 349 -1.71 -22.51 -35.15
C PHE A 349 -3.23 -22.62 -35.36
N ASN A 350 -3.82 -21.71 -36.16
CA ASN A 350 -5.27 -21.58 -36.39
C ASN A 350 -6.09 -21.20 -35.13
N MET A 351 -5.44 -20.68 -34.11
CA MET A 351 -6.10 -20.18 -32.89
C MET A 351 -5.90 -18.67 -32.78
N THR A 352 -6.92 -17.96 -32.28
CA THR A 352 -6.80 -16.54 -31.94
C THR A 352 -5.88 -16.39 -30.74
N THR A 353 -4.87 -15.52 -30.88
CA THR A 353 -3.85 -15.33 -29.85
C THR A 353 -3.57 -13.85 -29.67
N ASN A 354 -3.50 -13.42 -28.42
CA ASN A 354 -2.99 -12.11 -28.00
C ASN A 354 -1.58 -12.30 -27.43
N VAL A 355 -0.66 -11.43 -27.82
CA VAL A 355 0.72 -11.45 -27.32
C VAL A 355 1.02 -10.10 -26.68
N ARG A 356 1.56 -10.10 -25.49
CA ARG A 356 2.06 -8.91 -24.79
C ARG A 356 3.56 -9.11 -24.52
N VAL A 357 4.35 -8.11 -24.78
CA VAL A 357 5.77 -8.10 -24.39
C VAL A 357 6.09 -6.78 -23.71
N GLY A 358 7.00 -6.80 -22.78
CA GLY A 358 7.43 -5.60 -22.11
C GLY A 358 8.81 -5.72 -21.48
N VAL A 359 9.32 -4.59 -21.08
CA VAL A 359 10.55 -4.48 -20.30
C VAL A 359 10.35 -3.40 -19.25
N GLU A 360 10.79 -3.69 -18.05
CA GLU A 360 10.87 -2.75 -16.94
C GLU A 360 12.33 -2.55 -16.53
N SER A 361 12.71 -1.31 -16.21
CA SER A 361 14.01 -1.01 -15.61
C SER A 361 13.82 -0.04 -14.47
N ARG A 362 14.64 -0.21 -13.42
CA ARG A 362 14.64 0.67 -12.25
C ARG A 362 16.07 0.89 -11.75
N LEU A 363 16.34 2.11 -11.29
CA LEU A 363 17.59 2.50 -10.63
C LEU A 363 17.24 3.30 -9.39
N ASP A 364 17.74 2.87 -8.22
CA ASP A 364 17.70 3.60 -6.96
C ASP A 364 19.13 4.05 -6.60
N ILE A 365 19.30 5.34 -6.33
CA ILE A 365 20.54 5.93 -5.83
C ILE A 365 20.26 6.39 -4.41
N ILE A 366 20.67 5.59 -3.45
CA ILE A 366 20.45 5.78 -2.03
C ILE A 366 21.69 6.45 -1.46
N SER A 367 21.58 7.74 -1.13
CA SER A 367 22.69 8.51 -0.57
C SER A 367 22.83 8.37 0.95
N ALA A 368 21.78 7.90 1.62
CA ALA A 368 21.76 7.57 3.03
C ALA A 368 20.71 6.51 3.30
N ALA A 369 21.09 5.46 4.01
CA ALA A 369 20.23 4.48 4.64
C ALA A 369 20.84 4.18 6.02
N ASN A 370 20.63 5.11 6.96
CA ASN A 370 21.41 5.26 8.16
C ASN A 370 20.61 4.89 9.42
N LEU A 371 21.36 4.49 10.46
CA LEU A 371 20.83 4.22 11.80
C LEU A 371 21.74 4.84 12.85
N TYR A 372 21.17 5.61 13.78
CA TYR A 372 21.87 6.26 14.86
C TYR A 372 21.19 5.97 16.20
N HIS A 373 21.96 5.87 17.27
CA HIS A 373 21.42 5.99 18.62
C HIS A 373 21.29 7.47 18.99
N THR A 374 20.14 7.80 19.57
CA THR A 374 19.81 9.17 19.96
C THR A 374 19.32 9.23 21.41
N GLU A 375 19.42 10.41 22.00
CA GLU A 375 18.82 10.78 23.28
C GLU A 375 18.15 12.13 23.08
N ALA A 376 16.85 12.22 23.27
CA ALA A 376 16.06 13.42 23.00
C ALA A 376 16.32 13.99 21.58
N ARG A 377 16.33 13.11 20.58
CA ARG A 377 16.63 13.39 19.14
C ARG A 377 18.06 13.91 18.88
N VAL A 378 18.99 13.76 19.81
CA VAL A 378 20.39 14.14 19.63
C VAL A 378 21.24 12.89 19.43
N ARG A 379 21.85 12.75 18.26
CA ARG A 379 22.72 11.60 17.91
C ARG A 379 23.94 11.55 18.85
N PHE A 380 24.22 10.38 19.42
CA PHE A 380 25.42 10.14 20.22
C PHE A 380 26.26 8.95 19.73
N ALA A 381 25.68 8.05 18.90
CA ALA A 381 26.42 6.97 18.26
C ALA A 381 25.85 6.68 16.88
N THR A 382 26.72 6.24 15.96
CA THR A 382 26.35 5.79 14.61
C THR A 382 26.41 4.26 14.57
N VAL A 383 25.31 3.62 14.20
CA VAL A 383 25.23 2.17 13.98
C VAL A 383 25.48 1.86 12.50
N LEU A 384 24.76 2.56 11.62
CA LEU A 384 24.91 2.49 10.17
C LEU A 384 25.08 3.88 9.55
N ASP A 385 25.97 3.99 8.58
CA ASP A 385 26.11 5.12 7.66
C ASP A 385 26.39 4.55 6.28
N ASP A 386 25.29 4.08 5.64
CA ASP A 386 25.36 3.30 4.43
C ASP A 386 24.77 4.07 3.25
N SER A 387 25.38 3.86 2.09
CA SER A 387 24.85 4.30 0.80
C SER A 387 24.79 3.11 -0.16
N ALA A 388 23.82 3.14 -1.08
CA ALA A 388 23.65 2.06 -2.03
C ALA A 388 23.23 2.54 -3.43
N LYS A 389 23.59 1.76 -4.43
CA LYS A 389 23.01 1.84 -5.79
C LYS A 389 22.45 0.48 -6.10
N GLU A 390 21.17 0.42 -6.45
CA GLU A 390 20.50 -0.82 -6.82
C GLU A 390 19.75 -0.63 -8.15
N TYR A 391 19.80 -1.62 -9.02
CA TYR A 391 19.18 -1.55 -10.33
C TYR A 391 18.60 -2.89 -10.77
N SER A 392 17.59 -2.83 -11.65
CA SER A 392 17.05 -4.01 -12.31
C SER A 392 16.72 -3.76 -13.78
N ILE A 393 16.73 -4.86 -14.56
CA ILE A 393 16.19 -4.94 -15.91
C ILE A 393 15.37 -6.22 -16.00
N GLU A 394 14.11 -6.08 -16.39
CA GLU A 394 13.11 -7.13 -16.26
C GLU A 394 12.26 -7.28 -17.54
N PRO A 395 12.77 -7.95 -18.59
CA PRO A 395 11.98 -8.30 -19.77
C PRO A 395 10.93 -9.36 -19.41
N TRP A 396 9.75 -9.25 -20.03
CA TRP A 396 8.69 -10.23 -19.91
C TRP A 396 7.88 -10.38 -21.19
N ALA A 397 7.27 -11.53 -21.35
CA ALA A 397 6.34 -11.83 -22.43
C ALA A 397 5.19 -12.67 -21.91
N GLU A 398 4.02 -12.49 -22.50
CA GLU A 398 2.81 -13.22 -22.17
C GLU A 398 2.01 -13.48 -23.43
N MET A 399 1.44 -14.67 -23.53
CA MET A 399 0.64 -15.13 -24.64
C MET A 399 -0.68 -15.67 -24.12
N GLU A 400 -1.80 -15.04 -24.50
CA GLU A 400 -3.15 -15.52 -24.29
C GLU A 400 -3.65 -16.19 -25.58
N THR A 401 -4.01 -17.47 -25.52
CA THR A 401 -4.49 -18.24 -26.66
C THR A 401 -5.89 -18.78 -26.40
N PHE A 402 -6.83 -18.47 -27.29
CA PHE A 402 -8.19 -18.95 -27.26
C PHE A 402 -8.23 -20.33 -27.95
N LEU A 403 -8.20 -21.40 -27.14
CA LEU A 403 -8.25 -22.78 -27.64
C LEU A 403 -9.63 -23.10 -28.22
N THR A 404 -10.68 -22.52 -27.64
CA THR A 404 -12.04 -22.52 -28.12
C THR A 404 -12.72 -21.20 -27.72
N ASP A 405 -13.95 -20.95 -28.12
CA ASP A 405 -14.72 -19.73 -27.73
C ASP A 405 -14.92 -19.57 -26.22
N ASN A 406 -14.73 -20.65 -25.46
CA ASN A 406 -14.97 -20.68 -24.03
C ASN A 406 -13.77 -21.20 -23.20
N LEU A 407 -12.66 -21.53 -23.83
CA LEU A 407 -11.46 -22.02 -23.16
C LEU A 407 -10.23 -21.24 -23.65
N ARG A 408 -9.53 -20.59 -22.75
CA ARG A 408 -8.29 -19.88 -23.05
C ARG A 408 -7.16 -20.27 -22.10
N THR A 409 -5.95 -20.17 -22.58
CA THR A 409 -4.72 -20.34 -21.81
C THR A 409 -3.91 -19.06 -21.86
N ILE A 410 -3.26 -18.73 -20.75
CA ILE A 410 -2.33 -17.60 -20.64
C ILE A 410 -1.00 -18.17 -20.16
N ILE A 411 0.05 -17.96 -20.93
CA ILE A 411 1.40 -18.42 -20.59
C ILE A 411 2.32 -17.21 -20.61
N GLY A 412 3.03 -17.01 -19.52
CA GLY A 412 3.93 -15.88 -19.34
C GLY A 412 5.32 -16.31 -18.87
N LEU A 413 6.30 -15.51 -19.21
CA LEU A 413 7.67 -15.62 -18.72
C LEU A 413 8.22 -14.23 -18.43
N ARG A 414 8.80 -14.06 -17.23
CA ARG A 414 9.56 -12.86 -16.86
C ARG A 414 10.97 -13.26 -16.48
N GLY A 415 11.96 -12.52 -16.95
CA GLY A 415 13.35 -12.59 -16.50
C GLY A 415 13.65 -11.35 -15.68
N SER A 416 14.23 -11.50 -14.49
CA SER A 416 14.59 -10.38 -13.64
C SER A 416 16.09 -10.44 -13.32
N TYR A 417 16.84 -9.45 -13.81
CA TYR A 417 18.25 -9.25 -13.46
C TYR A 417 18.35 -8.10 -12.47
N TYR A 418 18.97 -8.37 -11.33
CA TYR A 418 19.17 -7.41 -10.24
C TYR A 418 20.66 -7.26 -9.95
N GLY A 419 21.10 -6.03 -9.69
CA GLY A 419 22.44 -5.72 -9.24
C GLY A 419 22.44 -4.60 -8.20
N ALA A 420 23.38 -4.66 -7.26
CA ALA A 420 23.58 -3.64 -6.26
C ALA A 420 25.05 -3.44 -5.92
N HIS A 421 25.35 -2.24 -5.43
CA HIS A 421 26.61 -1.90 -4.78
C HIS A 421 26.28 -1.13 -3.49
N VAL A 422 26.83 -1.59 -2.37
CA VAL A 422 26.70 -0.94 -1.05
C VAL A 422 28.06 -0.44 -0.61
N THR A 423 28.11 0.79 -0.11
CA THR A 423 29.23 1.34 0.64
C THR A 423 28.76 1.50 2.08
N SER A 424 29.36 0.73 2.97
CA SER A 424 28.98 0.66 4.38
C SER A 424 30.04 1.28 5.28
N LEU A 425 29.62 1.77 6.46
CA LEU A 425 30.49 2.16 7.55
C LEU A 425 31.48 1.04 7.94
N LEU A 426 31.00 -0.21 7.93
CA LEU A 426 31.83 -1.39 8.12
C LEU A 426 32.39 -1.87 6.77
N ALA A 427 33.71 -1.79 6.58
CA ALA A 427 34.35 -2.17 5.32
C ALA A 427 34.05 -3.60 4.90
N ALA A 428 33.83 -4.52 5.86
CA ALA A 428 33.45 -5.91 5.61
C ALA A 428 32.05 -6.03 4.93
N ASN A 429 31.19 -5.07 5.12
CA ASN A 429 29.83 -5.02 4.56
C ASN A 429 29.77 -4.19 3.26
N THR A 430 30.91 -3.64 2.79
CA THR A 430 31.01 -2.94 1.51
C THR A 430 31.20 -3.97 0.39
N GLY A 431 30.37 -3.90 -0.65
CA GLY A 431 30.49 -4.87 -1.76
C GLY A 431 29.50 -4.66 -2.88
N SER A 432 29.49 -5.61 -3.81
CA SER A 432 28.55 -5.68 -4.92
C SER A 432 28.01 -7.09 -5.07
N ALA A 433 26.72 -7.20 -5.38
CA ALA A 433 26.07 -8.44 -5.73
C ALA A 433 25.21 -8.30 -6.98
N ASN A 434 24.97 -9.40 -7.65
CA ASN A 434 23.99 -9.49 -8.73
C ASN A 434 23.35 -10.87 -8.75
N THR A 435 22.16 -10.95 -9.34
CA THR A 435 21.43 -12.21 -9.47
C THR A 435 20.48 -12.16 -10.66
N PHE A 436 20.04 -13.32 -11.10
CA PHE A 436 19.06 -13.47 -12.17
C PHE A 436 18.01 -14.50 -11.77
N LEU A 437 16.75 -14.22 -12.07
CA LEU A 437 15.62 -15.10 -11.79
C LEU A 437 14.70 -15.21 -13.00
N LEU A 438 14.31 -16.45 -13.37
CA LEU A 438 13.25 -16.74 -14.32
C LEU A 438 11.94 -17.03 -13.59
N GLN A 439 10.84 -16.46 -14.08
CA GLN A 439 9.53 -16.53 -13.49
C GLN A 439 8.51 -17.03 -14.53
N PRO A 440 8.34 -18.34 -14.70
CA PRO A 440 7.28 -18.91 -15.52
C PRO A 440 5.92 -18.69 -14.83
N LYS A 441 4.88 -18.49 -15.67
CA LYS A 441 3.50 -18.27 -15.24
C LYS A 441 2.57 -18.95 -16.21
N ALA A 442 1.48 -19.54 -15.72
CA ALA A 442 0.48 -20.18 -16.56
C ALA A 442 -0.91 -20.07 -15.91
N THR A 443 -1.89 -19.81 -16.72
CA THR A 443 -3.31 -19.83 -16.34
C THR A 443 -4.12 -20.54 -17.41
N ILE A 444 -5.12 -21.30 -16.98
CA ILE A 444 -6.21 -21.80 -17.81
C ILE A 444 -7.50 -21.22 -17.29
N ALA A 445 -8.31 -20.63 -18.17
CA ALA A 445 -9.61 -20.07 -17.85
C ALA A 445 -10.68 -20.73 -18.74
N TRP A 446 -11.70 -21.29 -18.10
CA TRP A 446 -12.78 -22.02 -18.77
C TRP A 446 -14.13 -21.44 -18.42
N ARG A 447 -14.76 -20.81 -19.41
CA ARG A 447 -16.12 -20.29 -19.30
C ARG A 447 -17.12 -21.45 -19.53
N VAL A 448 -17.51 -22.11 -18.43
CA VAL A 448 -18.38 -23.29 -18.46
C VAL A 448 -19.75 -22.94 -19.01
N VAL A 449 -20.29 -21.80 -18.60
CA VAL A 449 -21.52 -21.15 -19.10
C VAL A 449 -21.29 -19.62 -19.10
N PRO A 450 -22.12 -18.81 -19.77
CA PRO A 450 -21.89 -17.36 -19.88
C PRO A 450 -21.69 -16.62 -18.56
N ARG A 451 -22.18 -17.15 -17.44
CA ARG A 451 -22.15 -16.55 -16.12
C ARG A 451 -21.21 -17.26 -15.13
N VAL A 452 -20.41 -18.22 -15.60
CA VAL A 452 -19.50 -19.00 -14.76
C VAL A 452 -18.20 -19.24 -15.49
N GLU A 453 -17.10 -18.76 -14.95
CA GLU A 453 -15.75 -19.01 -15.43
C GLU A 453 -14.90 -19.60 -14.31
N LEU A 454 -14.20 -20.69 -14.61
CA LEU A 454 -13.30 -21.39 -13.71
C LEU A 454 -11.86 -21.07 -14.11
N TYR A 455 -10.98 -21.00 -13.12
CA TYR A 455 -9.55 -20.68 -13.31
C TYR A 455 -8.68 -21.69 -12.58
N ALA A 456 -7.55 -22.00 -13.20
CA ALA A 456 -6.42 -22.63 -12.52
C ALA A 456 -5.16 -21.90 -12.95
N SER A 457 -4.44 -21.32 -12.00
CA SER A 457 -3.27 -20.47 -12.22
C SER A 457 -2.10 -20.99 -11.40
N ALA A 458 -0.89 -20.90 -11.96
CA ALA A 458 0.36 -21.20 -11.27
C ALA A 458 1.45 -20.23 -11.74
N GLY A 459 2.33 -19.83 -10.83
CA GLY A 459 3.39 -18.90 -11.20
C GLY A 459 4.46 -18.76 -10.13
N ARG A 460 5.63 -18.31 -10.58
CA ARG A 460 6.74 -17.90 -9.75
C ARG A 460 6.79 -16.38 -9.67
N GLY A 461 6.89 -15.84 -8.46
CA GLY A 461 7.19 -14.46 -8.14
C GLY A 461 8.38 -14.38 -7.20
N PHE A 462 8.64 -13.21 -6.66
CA PHE A 462 9.71 -13.00 -5.71
C PHE A 462 9.51 -11.66 -4.96
N HIS A 463 10.27 -11.48 -3.90
CA HIS A 463 10.64 -10.15 -3.39
C HIS A 463 12.16 -9.99 -3.36
N SER A 464 12.63 -8.75 -3.55
CA SER A 464 14.02 -8.37 -3.32
C SER A 464 14.25 -8.07 -1.85
N ASN A 465 15.39 -8.51 -1.32
CA ASN A 465 15.82 -8.13 0.02
C ASN A 465 16.55 -6.79 0.02
N ASP A 466 16.61 -6.17 1.19
CA ASP A 466 17.44 -4.99 1.43
C ASP A 466 18.89 -5.27 1.07
N THR A 467 19.46 -4.44 0.19
CA THR A 467 20.80 -4.66 -0.32
C THR A 467 21.89 -4.57 0.74
N ARG A 468 21.64 -3.87 1.86
CA ARG A 468 22.54 -3.86 3.02
C ARG A 468 22.60 -5.25 3.64
N GLY A 469 21.44 -5.90 3.85
CA GLY A 469 21.36 -7.28 4.35
C GLY A 469 22.03 -8.29 3.41
N VAL A 470 21.97 -8.07 2.09
CA VAL A 470 22.66 -8.90 1.10
C VAL A 470 24.19 -8.78 1.21
N MET A 471 24.71 -7.65 1.71
CA MET A 471 26.17 -7.43 1.89
C MET A 471 26.63 -7.61 3.34
N THR A 472 25.74 -7.91 4.29
CA THR A 472 26.08 -7.97 5.71
C THR A 472 26.85 -9.25 6.05
N HIS A 473 28.14 -9.13 6.30
CA HIS A 473 29.04 -10.18 6.79
C HIS A 473 29.34 -10.04 8.28
N ILE A 474 29.22 -8.82 8.80
CA ILE A 474 29.39 -8.50 10.22
C ILE A 474 28.14 -7.73 10.64
N ASP A 475 27.51 -8.18 11.73
CA ASP A 475 26.37 -7.49 12.33
C ASP A 475 26.82 -6.10 12.84
N PRO A 476 26.20 -5.00 12.39
CA PRO A 476 26.65 -3.65 12.74
C PRO A 476 26.37 -3.29 14.20
N SER A 477 25.42 -3.95 14.86
CA SER A 477 25.04 -3.66 16.25
C SER A 477 25.88 -4.43 17.25
N THR A 478 26.21 -5.71 16.96
CA THR A 478 26.95 -6.59 17.88
C THR A 478 28.42 -6.75 17.48
N GLY A 479 28.79 -6.56 16.22
CA GLY A 479 30.12 -6.87 15.68
C GLY A 479 30.35 -8.37 15.41
N ASP A 480 29.35 -9.21 15.55
CA ASP A 480 29.44 -10.64 15.30
C ASP A 480 29.38 -10.99 13.81
N PRO A 481 29.95 -12.15 13.39
CA PRO A 481 29.77 -12.64 12.05
C PRO A 481 28.29 -12.87 11.69
N ALA A 482 27.84 -12.35 10.55
CA ALA A 482 26.49 -12.50 10.05
C ALA A 482 26.47 -13.26 8.71
N THR A 483 25.36 -13.90 8.40
CA THR A 483 25.14 -14.57 7.11
C THR A 483 24.41 -13.63 6.18
N PRO A 484 24.98 -13.29 5.00
CA PRO A 484 24.32 -12.45 4.02
C PRO A 484 22.95 -13.01 3.59
N ALA A 485 21.97 -12.13 3.45
CA ALA A 485 20.66 -12.47 2.95
C ALA A 485 20.71 -12.83 1.44
N PRO A 486 19.86 -13.75 0.93
CA PRO A 486 19.70 -13.94 -0.50
C PRO A 486 19.18 -12.65 -1.15
N PHE A 487 19.69 -12.28 -2.33
CA PHE A 487 19.26 -11.04 -2.99
C PHE A 487 17.77 -11.09 -3.37
N LEU A 488 17.29 -12.23 -3.90
CA LEU A 488 15.89 -12.46 -4.24
C LEU A 488 15.35 -13.69 -3.52
N VAL A 489 14.18 -13.55 -2.93
CA VAL A 489 13.44 -14.65 -2.31
C VAL A 489 12.34 -15.10 -3.24
N VAL A 490 12.40 -16.35 -3.66
CA VAL A 490 11.42 -16.95 -4.59
C VAL A 490 10.12 -17.27 -3.87
N ALA A 491 9.01 -16.92 -4.53
CA ALA A 491 7.66 -17.29 -4.16
C ALA A 491 7.01 -18.12 -5.28
N ASP A 492 6.70 -19.38 -5.01
CA ASP A 492 5.94 -20.23 -5.93
C ASP A 492 4.48 -20.31 -5.47
N GLY A 493 3.54 -20.00 -6.37
CA GLY A 493 2.11 -19.94 -6.07
C GLY A 493 1.26 -20.71 -7.06
N GLY A 494 0.12 -21.20 -6.57
CA GLY A 494 -0.96 -21.76 -7.39
C GLY A 494 -2.31 -21.43 -6.83
N GLU A 495 -3.31 -21.32 -7.69
CA GLU A 495 -4.69 -20.96 -7.35
C GLU A 495 -5.67 -21.72 -8.25
N VAL A 496 -6.76 -22.16 -7.66
CA VAL A 496 -7.96 -22.55 -8.40
C VAL A 496 -9.12 -21.72 -7.91
N GLY A 497 -9.97 -21.25 -8.82
CA GLY A 497 -11.05 -20.37 -8.42
C GLY A 497 -12.17 -20.28 -9.45
N ALA A 498 -13.21 -19.55 -9.09
CA ALA A 498 -14.38 -19.31 -9.91
C ALA A 498 -14.84 -17.86 -9.83
N ARG A 499 -15.31 -17.35 -10.97
CA ARG A 499 -16.11 -16.12 -11.08
C ARG A 499 -17.52 -16.49 -11.46
N LEU A 500 -18.46 -15.94 -10.73
CA LEU A 500 -19.88 -16.27 -10.85
C LEU A 500 -20.68 -14.96 -10.95
N ASP A 501 -21.61 -14.92 -11.89
CA ASP A 501 -22.62 -13.87 -12.05
C ASP A 501 -24.01 -14.49 -11.78
N PRO A 502 -24.36 -14.86 -10.52
CA PRO A 502 -25.55 -15.67 -10.24
C PRO A 502 -26.86 -14.95 -10.57
N ALA A 503 -26.88 -13.62 -10.41
CA ALA A 503 -28.01 -12.76 -10.68
C ALA A 503 -27.56 -11.44 -11.30
N GLU A 504 -28.48 -10.66 -11.79
CA GLU A 504 -28.21 -9.31 -12.25
C GLU A 504 -27.68 -8.46 -11.08
N GLY A 505 -26.62 -7.68 -11.35
CA GLY A 505 -25.96 -6.87 -10.31
C GLY A 505 -25.21 -7.66 -9.22
N MET A 506 -25.10 -9.01 -9.33
CA MET A 506 -24.43 -9.86 -8.35
C MET A 506 -23.16 -10.46 -8.94
N LYS A 507 -22.05 -10.27 -8.28
CA LYS A 507 -20.74 -10.83 -8.61
C LYS A 507 -20.20 -11.59 -7.40
N VAL A 508 -19.76 -12.81 -7.62
CA VAL A 508 -19.12 -13.64 -6.58
C VAL A 508 -17.82 -14.18 -7.13
N THR A 509 -16.77 -14.11 -6.35
CA THR A 509 -15.51 -14.82 -6.64
C THR A 509 -15.16 -15.73 -5.47
N VAL A 510 -14.63 -16.91 -5.78
CA VAL A 510 -14.07 -17.83 -4.79
C VAL A 510 -12.74 -18.31 -5.31
N ALA A 511 -11.72 -18.29 -4.48
CA ALA A 511 -10.39 -18.78 -4.82
C ALA A 511 -9.81 -19.60 -3.66
N ALA A 512 -9.21 -20.73 -3.98
CA ALA A 512 -8.37 -21.51 -3.10
C ALA A 512 -6.94 -21.42 -3.60
N TYR A 513 -6.01 -21.05 -2.73
CA TYR A 513 -4.62 -20.79 -3.11
C TYR A 513 -3.62 -21.56 -2.25
N TYR A 514 -2.44 -21.76 -2.80
CA TYR A 514 -1.25 -22.26 -2.14
C TYR A 514 -0.05 -21.41 -2.53
N LEU A 515 0.73 -20.97 -1.53
CA LEU A 515 1.96 -20.17 -1.71
C LEU A 515 3.10 -20.80 -0.91
N ARG A 516 4.28 -20.83 -1.49
CA ARG A 516 5.52 -21.28 -0.85
C ARG A 516 6.59 -20.22 -1.05
N LEU A 517 7.14 -19.71 0.07
CA LEU A 517 8.27 -18.78 0.08
C LEU A 517 9.57 -19.49 0.42
N GLY A 518 10.65 -18.99 -0.16
CA GLY A 518 12.01 -19.43 0.16
C GLY A 518 12.46 -19.03 1.55
N SER A 519 12.05 -17.86 2.03
CA SER A 519 12.38 -17.28 3.34
C SER A 519 11.29 -16.28 3.74
N GLU A 520 11.06 -16.09 5.04
CA GLU A 520 10.29 -14.98 5.62
C GLU A 520 11.24 -13.91 6.18
N LEU A 521 12.36 -13.75 5.56
CA LEU A 521 13.38 -12.81 6.02
C LEU A 521 12.80 -11.41 6.10
N ILE A 522 12.97 -10.79 7.26
CA ILE A 522 12.56 -9.41 7.52
C ILE A 522 13.81 -8.60 7.85
N TYR A 523 13.97 -7.46 7.24
CA TYR A 523 14.97 -6.49 7.65
C TYR A 523 14.47 -5.78 8.91
N VAL A 524 15.20 -5.98 10.01
CA VAL A 524 14.89 -5.34 11.30
C VAL A 524 15.53 -3.95 11.30
N GLY A 525 14.76 -2.94 10.93
CA GLY A 525 15.23 -1.56 10.80
C GLY A 525 15.84 -0.99 12.09
N ASP A 526 15.29 -1.40 13.23
CA ASP A 526 15.74 -0.96 14.56
C ASP A 526 17.12 -1.56 14.96
N ALA A 527 17.46 -2.73 14.39
CA ALA A 527 18.76 -3.38 14.58
C ALA A 527 19.72 -3.10 13.41
N GLY A 528 19.22 -2.61 12.27
CA GLY A 528 20.01 -2.34 11.07
C GLY A 528 20.54 -3.61 10.40
N THR A 529 19.93 -4.76 10.63
CA THR A 529 20.34 -6.06 10.10
C THR A 529 19.14 -6.86 9.61
N SER A 530 19.41 -7.90 8.82
CA SER A 530 18.39 -8.87 8.40
C SER A 530 18.51 -10.14 9.21
N GLU A 531 17.40 -10.59 9.80
CA GLU A 531 17.35 -11.90 10.43
C GLU A 531 16.96 -12.96 9.39
N PRO A 532 17.84 -13.94 9.07
CA PRO A 532 17.49 -15.05 8.22
C PRO A 532 16.36 -15.85 8.87
N SER A 533 15.26 -16.04 8.15
CA SER A 533 14.19 -16.91 8.59
C SER A 533 14.04 -18.12 7.70
N SER A 534 13.35 -19.14 8.22
CA SER A 534 13.02 -20.34 7.46
C SER A 534 12.03 -20.03 6.35
N GLY A 535 12.05 -20.83 5.30
CA GLY A 535 11.01 -20.76 4.28
C GLY A 535 9.64 -21.10 4.85
N SER A 536 8.59 -20.63 4.18
CA SER A 536 7.22 -20.81 4.64
C SER A 536 6.30 -21.43 3.59
N LYS A 537 5.12 -21.79 4.05
CA LYS A 537 3.98 -22.18 3.22
C LYS A 537 2.70 -21.54 3.73
N ARG A 538 1.84 -21.13 2.79
CA ARG A 538 0.51 -20.61 3.06
C ARG A 538 -0.50 -21.26 2.14
N TYR A 539 -1.68 -21.57 2.64
CA TYR A 539 -2.83 -21.96 1.84
C TYR A 539 -4.11 -21.46 2.48
N GLY A 540 -5.10 -21.20 1.66
CA GLY A 540 -6.34 -20.65 2.14
C GLY A 540 -7.44 -20.64 1.11
N VAL A 541 -8.59 -20.17 1.56
CA VAL A 541 -9.76 -19.93 0.72
C VAL A 541 -10.23 -18.51 0.98
N GLU A 542 -10.51 -17.79 -0.08
CA GLU A 542 -11.07 -16.46 -0.04
C GLU A 542 -12.30 -16.36 -0.93
N ALA A 543 -13.27 -15.55 -0.50
CA ALA A 543 -14.47 -15.28 -1.25
C ALA A 543 -14.79 -13.79 -1.22
N THR A 544 -15.29 -13.26 -2.35
CA THR A 544 -15.82 -11.89 -2.43
C THR A 544 -17.23 -11.92 -2.97
N LEU A 545 -18.05 -11.00 -2.48
CA LEU A 545 -19.40 -10.74 -2.95
C LEU A 545 -19.51 -9.24 -3.27
N PHE A 546 -20.09 -8.94 -4.41
CA PHE A 546 -20.65 -7.63 -4.71
C PHE A 546 -22.06 -7.82 -5.22
N TRP A 547 -23.03 -7.11 -4.67
CA TRP A 547 -24.43 -7.26 -5.05
C TRP A 547 -25.20 -5.94 -4.92
N SER A 548 -25.81 -5.52 -6.02
CA SER A 548 -26.74 -4.41 -6.08
C SER A 548 -28.12 -4.94 -6.48
N PRO A 549 -28.93 -5.47 -5.51
CA PRO A 549 -30.22 -6.09 -5.80
C PRO A 549 -31.25 -5.09 -6.31
N THR A 550 -31.06 -3.82 -5.98
CA THR A 550 -31.94 -2.71 -6.37
C THR A 550 -31.09 -1.48 -6.63
N GLY A 551 -31.64 -0.46 -7.29
CA GLY A 551 -30.91 0.78 -7.55
C GLY A 551 -30.56 1.62 -6.31
N TRP A 552 -31.11 1.28 -5.14
CA TRP A 552 -30.90 2.01 -3.90
C TRP A 552 -30.10 1.23 -2.83
N LEU A 553 -29.75 -0.03 -3.08
CA LEU A 553 -29.02 -0.88 -2.13
C LEU A 553 -27.83 -1.53 -2.81
N THR A 554 -26.65 -1.34 -2.26
CA THR A 554 -25.41 -2.03 -2.64
C THR A 554 -24.80 -2.71 -1.43
N LEU A 555 -24.42 -3.97 -1.59
CA LEU A 555 -23.76 -4.80 -0.60
C LEU A 555 -22.41 -5.28 -1.16
N ASP A 556 -21.40 -5.21 -0.38
CA ASP A 556 -20.11 -5.86 -0.67
C ASP A 556 -19.60 -6.60 0.55
N GLY A 557 -18.84 -7.66 0.32
CA GLY A 557 -18.26 -8.45 1.40
C GLY A 557 -17.12 -9.31 0.93
N GLU A 558 -16.24 -9.61 1.83
CA GLU A 558 -15.09 -10.47 1.62
C GLU A 558 -14.77 -11.24 2.89
N ALA A 559 -14.35 -12.48 2.73
CA ALA A 559 -13.87 -13.32 3.83
C ALA A 559 -12.69 -14.15 3.35
N ALA A 560 -11.71 -14.36 4.22
CA ALA A 560 -10.55 -15.20 3.95
C ALA A 560 -10.20 -16.04 5.18
N VAL A 561 -9.92 -17.32 4.93
CA VAL A 561 -9.33 -18.25 5.89
C VAL A 561 -7.96 -18.63 5.38
N THR A 562 -6.93 -18.47 6.19
CA THR A 562 -5.55 -18.76 5.82
C THR A 562 -4.86 -19.61 6.85
N HIS A 563 -4.04 -20.55 6.39
CA HIS A 563 -3.15 -21.34 7.21
C HIS A 563 -1.71 -21.08 6.79
N SER A 564 -0.93 -20.50 7.69
CA SER A 564 0.47 -20.08 7.44
C SER A 564 1.39 -20.79 8.41
N ARG A 565 2.51 -21.37 7.92
CA ARG A 565 3.50 -22.06 8.75
C ARG A 565 4.91 -21.92 8.15
N PHE A 566 5.90 -21.82 9.03
CA PHE A 566 7.27 -22.09 8.67
C PHE A 566 7.45 -23.55 8.23
N ARG A 567 8.41 -23.81 7.37
CA ARG A 567 8.78 -25.15 6.87
C ARG A 567 9.95 -25.68 7.71
N LEU A 568 9.66 -26.04 8.96
CA LEU A 568 10.61 -26.58 9.93
C LEU A 568 10.43 -28.09 10.11
N PRO A 569 11.41 -28.80 10.72
CA PRO A 569 11.26 -30.18 11.12
C PRO A 569 10.01 -30.43 11.98
N ALA A 570 9.51 -31.65 11.95
CA ALA A 570 8.32 -32.00 12.71
C ALA A 570 8.58 -31.86 14.23
N GLY A 571 7.70 -31.15 14.92
CA GLY A 571 7.79 -30.91 16.36
C GLY A 571 8.41 -29.57 16.75
N GLU A 572 9.00 -28.86 15.81
CA GLU A 572 9.50 -27.50 16.07
C GLU A 572 8.36 -26.46 16.00
N PRO A 573 8.42 -25.38 16.82
CA PRO A 573 7.53 -24.24 16.72
C PRO A 573 7.53 -23.66 15.29
N ASN A 574 6.37 -23.53 14.67
CA ASN A 574 6.31 -23.20 13.25
C ASN A 574 5.20 -22.22 12.84
N HIS A 575 4.55 -21.58 13.80
CA HIS A 575 3.61 -20.52 13.49
C HIS A 575 4.37 -19.28 13.01
N ILE A 576 3.77 -18.54 12.08
CA ILE A 576 4.32 -17.27 11.64
C ILE A 576 3.68 -16.18 12.50
N PRO A 577 4.47 -15.42 13.28
CA PRO A 577 3.94 -14.35 14.11
C PRO A 577 3.13 -13.35 13.29
N GLN A 578 2.02 -12.87 13.87
CA GLN A 578 1.06 -11.91 13.26
C GLN A 578 0.39 -12.38 11.97
N SER A 579 0.55 -13.64 11.54
CA SER A 579 -0.22 -14.17 10.42
C SER A 579 -1.70 -14.28 10.78
N ILE A 580 -2.57 -13.55 10.07
CA ILE A 580 -4.02 -13.52 10.31
C ILE A 580 -4.68 -14.80 9.79
N PRO A 581 -5.25 -15.67 10.66
CA PRO A 581 -5.87 -16.92 10.22
C PRO A 581 -7.25 -16.74 9.59
N PHE A 582 -8.01 -15.73 10.04
CA PHE A 582 -9.35 -15.44 9.54
C PHE A 582 -9.63 -13.95 9.58
N MET A 583 -10.19 -13.45 8.48
CA MET A 583 -10.68 -12.10 8.39
C MET A 583 -11.99 -12.04 7.63
N TYR A 584 -12.79 -11.05 7.90
CA TYR A 584 -13.86 -10.60 7.03
C TYR A 584 -13.98 -9.09 7.02
N SER A 585 -14.39 -8.53 5.90
CA SER A 585 -14.80 -7.15 5.80
C SER A 585 -16.02 -7.05 4.87
N GLY A 586 -16.79 -5.99 5.03
CA GLY A 586 -17.97 -5.78 4.20
C GLY A 586 -18.56 -4.40 4.35
N GLY A 587 -19.33 -3.99 3.36
CA GLY A 587 -20.01 -2.71 3.30
C GLY A 587 -21.46 -2.83 2.91
N VAL A 588 -22.24 -1.88 3.36
CA VAL A 588 -23.60 -1.61 2.90
C VAL A 588 -23.70 -0.15 2.52
N VAL A 589 -24.25 0.10 1.33
CA VAL A 589 -24.59 1.45 0.86
C VAL A 589 -26.09 1.48 0.56
N VAL A 590 -26.77 2.47 1.11
CA VAL A 590 -28.21 2.66 0.96
C VAL A 590 -28.49 4.08 0.50
N ASP A 591 -29.03 4.23 -0.70
CA ASP A 591 -29.56 5.50 -1.19
C ASP A 591 -30.95 5.73 -0.60
N LEU A 592 -31.05 6.78 0.20
CA LEU A 592 -32.24 7.17 0.95
C LEU A 592 -32.96 8.34 0.24
N PRO A 593 -34.25 8.60 0.53
CA PRO A 593 -34.92 9.79 0.05
C PRO A 593 -34.18 11.09 0.43
N ALA A 594 -34.51 12.18 -0.24
CA ALA A 594 -33.97 13.52 -0.02
C ALA A 594 -32.45 13.66 -0.26
N ASN A 595 -31.91 12.93 -1.24
CA ASN A 595 -30.51 12.96 -1.65
C ASN A 595 -29.55 12.52 -0.53
N LEU A 596 -29.98 11.61 0.32
CA LEU A 596 -29.15 11.03 1.36
C LEU A 596 -28.61 9.66 0.91
N THR A 597 -27.34 9.41 1.18
CA THR A 597 -26.72 8.10 1.06
C THR A 597 -26.14 7.71 2.41
N TRP A 598 -26.50 6.52 2.91
CA TRP A 598 -25.88 5.94 4.08
C TRP A 598 -24.91 4.84 3.67
N SER A 599 -23.67 4.94 4.15
CA SER A 599 -22.63 3.93 3.97
C SER A 599 -22.15 3.44 5.33
N SER A 600 -21.97 2.13 5.48
CA SER A 600 -21.37 1.56 6.68
C SER A 600 -20.48 0.37 6.31
N ARG A 601 -19.34 0.26 6.98
CA ARG A 601 -18.35 -0.80 6.75
C ARG A 601 -17.92 -1.44 8.05
N ILE A 602 -17.83 -2.77 8.02
CA ILE A 602 -17.24 -3.58 9.09
C ILE A 602 -15.90 -4.15 8.62
N ARG A 603 -14.93 -4.20 9.54
CA ARG A 603 -13.65 -4.87 9.41
C ARG A 603 -13.41 -5.73 10.65
N TYR A 604 -13.06 -7.00 10.43
CA TYR A 604 -12.71 -7.94 11.50
C TYR A 604 -11.49 -8.76 11.10
N PHE A 605 -10.59 -8.95 12.04
CA PHE A 605 -9.56 -9.98 11.98
C PHE A 605 -9.40 -10.70 13.31
N SER A 606 -9.16 -12.00 13.22
CA SER A 606 -9.09 -12.89 14.37
C SER A 606 -7.78 -12.75 15.11
N LYS A 607 -7.70 -13.38 16.30
CA LYS A 607 -6.46 -13.56 17.05
C LYS A 607 -5.36 -14.16 16.18
N THR A 608 -4.14 -13.64 16.31
CA THR A 608 -2.95 -14.12 15.60
C THR A 608 -1.94 -14.69 16.59
N PRO A 609 -1.09 -15.66 16.20
CA PRO A 609 0.06 -16.03 17.00
C PRO A 609 1.01 -14.84 17.10
N LEU A 610 1.57 -14.57 18.26
CA LEU A 610 2.63 -13.58 18.47
C LEU A 610 4.00 -14.22 18.65
N LEU A 611 4.03 -15.54 18.91
CA LEU A 611 5.22 -16.37 18.98
C LEU A 611 5.08 -17.62 18.10
N GLU A 612 6.19 -18.16 17.66
CA GLU A 612 6.23 -19.34 16.78
C GLU A 612 5.64 -20.61 17.42
N ASP A 613 5.71 -20.75 18.74
CA ASP A 613 5.10 -21.84 19.50
C ASP A 613 3.59 -21.65 19.76
N ASN A 614 3.05 -20.46 19.37
CA ASN A 614 1.65 -20.08 19.56
C ASN A 614 1.21 -20.01 21.03
N SER A 615 2.14 -19.88 21.96
CA SER A 615 1.86 -19.74 23.41
C SER A 615 1.21 -18.40 23.74
N VAL A 616 1.58 -17.34 23.00
CA VAL A 616 0.99 -15.99 23.11
C VAL A 616 0.25 -15.66 21.85
N LYS A 617 -0.94 -15.08 22.01
CA LYS A 617 -1.82 -14.65 20.89
C LYS A 617 -2.27 -13.22 21.10
N SER A 618 -2.45 -12.51 19.99
CA SER A 618 -3.10 -11.20 19.98
C SER A 618 -4.58 -11.30 20.37
N HIS A 619 -5.20 -10.17 20.63
CA HIS A 619 -6.65 -10.03 20.65
C HIS A 619 -7.20 -9.95 19.21
N ALA A 620 -8.48 -10.27 19.04
CA ALA A 620 -9.19 -10.01 17.79
C ALA A 620 -9.60 -8.54 17.74
N THR A 621 -9.70 -7.99 16.53
CA THR A 621 -10.11 -6.60 16.31
C THR A 621 -11.34 -6.54 15.42
N GLN A 622 -12.34 -5.76 15.86
CA GLN A 622 -13.54 -5.50 15.07
C GLN A 622 -13.88 -4.02 15.08
N LEU A 623 -13.92 -3.42 13.90
CA LEU A 623 -14.25 -2.00 13.73
C LEU A 623 -15.44 -1.84 12.80
N VAL A 624 -16.31 -0.89 13.13
CA VAL A 624 -17.40 -0.44 12.26
C VAL A 624 -17.30 1.07 12.09
N ASN A 625 -17.22 1.49 10.83
CA ASN A 625 -17.27 2.89 10.44
C ASN A 625 -18.54 3.16 9.64
N SER A 626 -19.11 4.34 9.77
CA SER A 626 -20.35 4.70 9.10
C SER A 626 -20.36 6.16 8.68
N GLU A 627 -20.95 6.45 7.53
CA GLU A 627 -21.10 7.79 7.00
C GLU A 627 -22.53 8.01 6.52
N LEU A 628 -23.05 9.20 6.79
CA LEU A 628 -24.29 9.73 6.20
C LEU A 628 -23.91 10.91 5.31
N ILE A 629 -24.21 10.80 4.04
CA ILE A 629 -23.86 11.75 3.01
C ILE A 629 -25.16 12.38 2.50
N TRP A 630 -25.20 13.71 2.49
CA TRP A 630 -26.22 14.47 1.78
C TRP A 630 -25.59 15.20 0.63
N GLU A 631 -26.15 15.03 -0.57
CA GLU A 631 -25.60 15.65 -1.79
C GLU A 631 -26.71 16.29 -2.61
N ALA A 632 -26.62 17.59 -2.86
CA ALA A 632 -27.55 18.33 -3.70
C ALA A 632 -26.80 19.34 -4.57
N GLN A 633 -27.07 19.29 -5.87
CA GLN A 633 -26.38 20.12 -6.84
C GLN A 633 -24.85 19.93 -6.78
N LYS A 634 -24.12 20.95 -6.33
CA LYS A 634 -22.67 20.94 -6.16
C LYS A 634 -22.23 21.00 -4.71
N ILE A 635 -23.12 20.68 -3.77
CA ILE A 635 -22.83 20.68 -2.33
C ILE A 635 -22.97 19.25 -1.82
N ARG A 636 -21.94 18.77 -1.12
CA ARG A 636 -21.96 17.50 -0.40
C ARG A 636 -21.59 17.74 1.05
N ILE A 637 -22.43 17.22 1.97
CA ILE A 637 -22.17 17.24 3.41
C ILE A 637 -22.06 15.79 3.87
N THR A 638 -20.97 15.46 4.55
CA THR A 638 -20.74 14.11 5.09
C THR A 638 -20.61 14.17 6.60
N LEU A 639 -21.38 13.35 7.29
CA LEU A 639 -21.23 13.05 8.71
C LEU A 639 -20.66 11.64 8.86
N GLY A 640 -19.38 11.55 9.20
CA GLY A 640 -18.69 10.29 9.42
C GLY A 640 -18.55 9.96 10.91
N VAL A 641 -18.77 8.71 11.28
CA VAL A 641 -18.54 8.17 12.62
C VAL A 641 -17.62 6.95 12.50
N TYR A 642 -16.40 7.10 12.96
CA TYR A 642 -15.37 6.06 12.96
C TYR A 642 -15.32 5.38 14.32
N ASN A 643 -15.07 4.07 14.34
CA ASN A 643 -15.22 3.24 15.53
C ASN A 643 -16.59 3.45 16.18
N LEU A 644 -17.65 3.20 15.42
CA LEU A 644 -19.04 3.49 15.79
C LEU A 644 -19.44 2.97 17.18
N PHE A 645 -18.95 1.78 17.54
CA PHE A 645 -19.26 1.14 18.84
C PHE A 645 -18.28 1.49 19.94
N ASN A 646 -17.27 2.34 19.67
CA ASN A 646 -16.24 2.76 20.61
C ASN A 646 -15.52 1.56 21.27
N VAL A 647 -15.20 0.57 20.47
CA VAL A 647 -14.46 -0.61 20.94
C VAL A 647 -13.05 -0.22 21.38
N LYS A 648 -12.52 -0.94 22.36
CA LYS A 648 -11.19 -0.71 22.94
C LYS A 648 -10.19 -1.78 22.49
N ASP A 649 -10.28 -2.19 21.24
CA ASP A 649 -9.39 -3.17 20.65
C ASP A 649 -8.01 -2.56 20.37
N SER A 650 -7.05 -3.38 19.97
CA SER A 650 -5.75 -2.96 19.46
C SER A 650 -5.76 -2.94 17.94
N ASP A 651 -5.14 -1.93 17.34
CA ASP A 651 -4.95 -1.90 15.88
C ASP A 651 -3.90 -2.94 15.47
N ILE A 652 -2.89 -3.14 16.32
CA ILE A 652 -1.88 -4.19 16.21
C ILE A 652 -1.28 -4.53 17.58
N GLU A 653 -0.78 -5.78 17.73
CA GLU A 653 -0.09 -6.26 18.92
C GLU A 653 1.17 -7.03 18.52
N TYR A 654 2.20 -6.88 19.34
CA TYR A 654 3.50 -7.57 19.28
C TYR A 654 3.82 -8.19 20.64
N TYR A 655 4.75 -9.14 20.67
CA TYR A 655 5.26 -9.70 21.92
C TYR A 655 6.79 -9.73 21.87
N PHE A 656 7.42 -8.94 22.72
CA PHE A 656 8.87 -8.85 22.83
C PHE A 656 9.29 -8.30 24.19
N ALA A 657 10.59 -8.46 24.51
CA ALA A 657 11.18 -7.92 25.72
C ALA A 657 11.39 -6.40 25.61
N SER A 658 11.05 -5.68 26.67
CA SER A 658 11.41 -4.26 26.85
C SER A 658 11.71 -3.99 28.31
N GLN A 659 12.37 -2.88 28.60
CA GLN A 659 12.68 -2.47 29.99
C GLN A 659 12.30 -1.01 30.19
N LEU A 660 11.39 -0.77 31.13
CA LEU A 660 10.99 0.60 31.49
C LEU A 660 11.99 1.19 32.49
N ALA A 661 12.01 2.53 32.58
CA ALA A 661 12.85 3.21 33.56
C ALA A 661 12.55 2.73 35.00
N GLY A 662 13.56 2.26 35.70
CA GLY A 662 13.43 1.74 37.08
C GLY A 662 13.04 0.28 37.21
N GLU A 663 12.78 -0.43 36.11
CA GLU A 663 12.59 -1.89 36.15
C GLU A 663 13.96 -2.59 36.39
N PRO A 664 14.02 -3.60 37.29
CA PRO A 664 15.28 -4.26 37.65
C PRO A 664 15.81 -5.22 36.57
N ALA A 665 14.95 -5.61 35.62
CA ALA A 665 15.30 -6.55 34.55
C ALA A 665 14.35 -6.37 33.36
N PRO A 666 14.74 -6.84 32.17
CA PRO A 666 13.85 -6.91 31.01
C PRO A 666 12.57 -7.71 31.27
N VAL A 667 11.47 -7.28 30.71
CA VAL A 667 10.17 -7.94 30.83
C VAL A 667 9.61 -8.22 29.43
N GLU A 668 9.33 -9.48 29.14
CA GLU A 668 8.57 -9.86 27.95
C GLU A 668 7.09 -9.53 28.15
N ASP A 669 6.49 -8.81 27.22
CA ASP A 669 5.12 -8.32 27.33
C ASP A 669 4.49 -8.09 25.96
N ILE A 670 3.17 -8.00 25.93
CA ILE A 670 2.44 -7.52 24.78
C ILE A 670 2.66 -6.00 24.66
N HIS A 671 3.15 -5.59 23.50
CA HIS A 671 3.22 -4.18 23.09
C HIS A 671 2.15 -3.92 22.03
N PHE A 672 1.33 -2.89 22.21
CA PHE A 672 0.18 -2.66 21.35
C PHE A 672 0.04 -1.20 20.96
N HIS A 673 -0.54 -0.99 19.78
CA HIS A 673 -1.06 0.30 19.36
C HIS A 673 -2.59 0.25 19.45
N PRO A 674 -3.26 1.12 20.24
CA PRO A 674 -4.70 1.06 20.41
C PRO A 674 -5.43 1.59 19.17
N VAL A 675 -6.60 1.03 18.85
CA VAL A 675 -7.52 1.66 17.91
C VAL A 675 -7.96 3.02 18.45
N GLU A 676 -8.13 3.99 17.56
CA GLU A 676 -8.65 5.30 17.96
C GLU A 676 -10.06 5.17 18.56
N PRO A 677 -10.39 5.95 19.60
CA PRO A 677 -11.73 5.97 20.16
C PRO A 677 -12.73 6.49 19.11
N ARG A 678 -14.03 6.30 19.36
CA ARG A 678 -15.05 6.79 18.44
C ARG A 678 -14.81 8.26 18.09
N ARG A 679 -14.70 8.53 16.80
CA ARG A 679 -14.42 9.85 16.25
C ARG A 679 -15.52 10.27 15.29
N VAL A 680 -16.02 11.47 15.45
CA VAL A 680 -17.00 12.07 14.55
C VAL A 680 -16.29 13.09 13.66
N ARG A 681 -16.49 12.99 12.34
CA ARG A 681 -16.01 13.96 11.34
C ARG A 681 -17.18 14.58 10.61
N VAL A 682 -17.08 15.86 10.31
CA VAL A 682 -18.02 16.58 9.45
C VAL A 682 -17.25 17.16 8.29
N SER A 683 -17.71 16.88 7.08
CA SER A 683 -17.13 17.41 5.85
C SER A 683 -18.15 18.26 5.10
N LEU A 684 -17.69 19.37 4.55
CA LEU A 684 -18.44 20.20 3.61
C LEU A 684 -17.62 20.30 2.31
N GLN A 685 -18.18 19.77 1.22
CA GLN A 685 -17.64 19.94 -0.12
C GLN A 685 -18.53 20.88 -0.92
N ILE A 686 -17.90 21.79 -1.66
CA ILE A 686 -18.56 22.74 -2.55
C ILE A 686 -17.91 22.61 -3.91
N GLY A 687 -18.71 22.35 -4.95
CA GLY A 687 -18.33 22.45 -6.35
C GLY A 687 -18.64 23.84 -6.92
N PHE A 688 -17.88 24.28 -7.89
CA PHE A 688 -18.04 25.62 -8.51
C PHE A 688 -17.73 25.63 -10.00
#